data_4453d3b0acced07b57599e2d31645544
#
_entry.id   4453d3b0acced07b57599e2d31645544
#
_cell.length_a   1.000
_cell.length_b   1.000
_cell.length_c   1.000
_cell.angle_alpha   90.00
_cell.angle_beta   90.00
_cell.angle_gamma   90.00
#
_symmetry.space_group_name_H-M   'P 1'
#
loop_
_entity.id
_entity.type
_entity.pdbx_description
1 polymer ?
#
loop_
_entity_poly.entity_id
_entity_poly.type
_entity_poly.pdbx_seq_one_letter_code
_entity_poly.pdbx_strand_id
1 'polypeptide(L)'
;MTIGIIPARDALDDKANRVFAGKVVRKDLVRKVKVGANVPVFVLEYLLGKYAASSDEVAIQMGLQVVNETLANNYIRPDESTKAQVKVKERGTYTFIDKVKARLVDSDYWAEAVNFGNRHLHIPTHYLSEFERLTTGGIWAQIDMRFEYDEETKGKYPFWIDRLTPIQIATFDLDEYRRVRKEFTTDEWLDLIVRSMGYEPGPMSHRLKLLFVLRLVPLAERNYNLVELGPRGTGKSYVVQEVSPYAALLTGGTTVANLFGHMTGRQKGMVQIWDVVGFDEVADLQKMPKEVVTTMKTYCESGTFQRGQEPVSGDASISMFGNTNQPIDVMVQTGHLFAPMPDVIRDDMAFIDRLHIYLPGWEIPKMHNSMFTDHYGFVVDYLAEALRELRKHNFTELVDREFALGPHLNARDRKAVRKTVSGLIKVLHPDGELTSDELAELLELALEGRRRVKEQLKKMGSFEYYQTSFSYTVQETGEERFVGVPEQGGRDLISSDPLAPGTVYTSGVTSDGTVGLYRLEVSISTGGGKLKLAGGVSGPMKESIGRAFSYLQGKKSELGIAHDLDTSDIHIEVVDLLGNHVEAEVGVAFFVAVYSALRKAAVSPALLVLGDMSVQGNIKPMRSLTEPLQVANDNGARRALIPIENKRNFLDVPADIVEHVDPIFYGDPKTAAMKVLGLV
;
A
#
# COMPACT_ATOMS: atom_id res chain seq x y z
N MET A 1 -6.60 28.49 31.60
CA MET A 1 -7.41 27.84 30.56
C MET A 1 -7.16 28.59 29.28
N THR A 2 -6.36 28.02 28.40
CA THR A 2 -6.11 28.59 27.06
C THR A 2 -7.36 28.32 26.26
N ILE A 3 -8.09 29.37 25.89
CA ILE A 3 -9.21 29.30 24.96
C ILE A 3 -8.59 28.81 23.63
N GLY A 4 -8.74 27.53 23.37
CA GLY A 4 -8.30 26.97 22.08
C GLY A 4 -9.04 27.70 20.96
N ILE A 5 -8.30 28.12 19.92
CA ILE A 5 -8.87 28.68 18.70
C ILE A 5 -9.90 27.67 18.19
N ILE A 6 -11.16 28.08 18.13
CA ILE A 6 -12.24 27.26 17.55
C ILE A 6 -11.89 27.11 16.07
N PRO A 7 -11.77 25.89 15.53
CA PRO A 7 -11.51 25.73 14.09
C PRO A 7 -12.67 26.37 13.32
N ALA A 8 -12.33 27.23 12.36
CA ALA A 8 -13.31 27.80 11.47
C ALA A 8 -13.97 26.68 10.67
N ARG A 9 -15.30 26.58 10.72
CA ARG A 9 -16.05 25.66 9.87
C ARG A 9 -15.83 26.00 8.41
N ASP A 10 -15.64 24.98 7.59
CA ASP A 10 -15.57 25.14 6.15
C ASP A 10 -16.89 24.69 5.47
N ALA A 11 -16.96 24.91 4.16
CA ALA A 11 -18.13 24.55 3.37
C ALA A 11 -18.45 23.06 3.39
N LEU A 12 -17.43 22.21 3.51
CA LEU A 12 -17.59 20.75 3.60
C LEU A 12 -18.20 20.34 4.94
N ASP A 13 -17.82 21.01 6.05
CA ASP A 13 -18.42 20.79 7.36
C ASP A 13 -19.93 21.08 7.36
N ASP A 14 -20.34 22.23 6.78
CA ASP A 14 -21.74 22.63 6.71
C ASP A 14 -22.54 21.67 5.84
N LYS A 15 -21.95 21.25 4.70
CA LYS A 15 -22.55 20.28 3.78
C LYS A 15 -22.71 18.91 4.44
N ALA A 16 -21.65 18.38 5.06
CA ALA A 16 -21.66 17.09 5.74
C ALA A 16 -22.69 17.06 6.88
N ASN A 17 -22.76 18.12 7.72
CA ASN A 17 -23.73 18.21 8.79
C ASN A 17 -25.19 18.29 8.29
N ARG A 18 -25.44 18.99 7.17
CA ARG A 18 -26.78 19.08 6.59
C ARG A 18 -27.22 17.75 6.01
N VAL A 19 -26.33 17.10 5.28
CA VAL A 19 -26.65 15.92 4.47
C VAL A 19 -26.62 14.64 5.31
N PHE A 20 -25.69 14.55 6.25
CA PHE A 20 -25.48 13.43 7.16
C PHE A 20 -25.78 13.80 8.63
N ALA A 21 -26.89 14.49 8.88
CA ALA A 21 -27.27 14.90 10.21
C ALA A 21 -27.24 13.72 11.20
N GLY A 22 -26.51 13.87 12.30
CA GLY A 22 -26.33 12.84 13.34
C GLY A 22 -25.42 11.66 12.95
N LYS A 23 -24.85 11.64 11.74
CA LYS A 23 -23.94 10.61 11.26
C LYS A 23 -22.48 11.11 11.16
N VAL A 24 -22.24 12.40 11.43
CA VAL A 24 -20.93 13.05 11.45
C VAL A 24 -20.63 13.65 12.81
N VAL A 25 -19.37 13.75 13.17
CA VAL A 25 -18.86 14.26 14.43
C VAL A 25 -17.60 15.09 14.23
N ARG A 26 -17.40 16.13 15.06
CA ARG A 26 -16.15 16.88 15.09
C ARG A 26 -15.03 16.03 15.69
N LYS A 27 -13.96 15.85 14.93
CA LYS A 27 -12.85 14.95 15.32
C LYS A 27 -11.94 15.53 16.41
N ASP A 28 -11.87 16.86 16.57
CA ASP A 28 -11.13 17.48 17.69
C ASP A 28 -11.71 17.10 19.05
N LEU A 29 -13.04 16.93 19.14
CA LEU A 29 -13.71 16.58 20.39
C LEU A 29 -13.31 15.18 20.89
N VAL A 30 -13.10 14.24 19.97
CA VAL A 30 -12.63 12.89 20.28
C VAL A 30 -11.28 12.93 21.00
N ARG A 31 -10.36 13.77 20.50
CA ARG A 31 -9.03 13.92 21.11
C ARG A 31 -9.10 14.57 22.50
N LYS A 32 -10.00 15.51 22.70
CA LYS A 32 -10.22 16.16 24.01
C LYS A 32 -10.75 15.19 25.08
N VAL A 33 -11.60 14.25 24.68
CA VAL A 33 -12.16 13.21 25.58
C VAL A 33 -11.19 12.04 25.79
N LYS A 34 -10.40 11.67 24.78
CA LYS A 34 -9.48 10.50 24.84
C LYS A 34 -8.34 10.66 25.84
N VAL A 35 -8.10 11.86 26.34
CA VAL A 35 -7.08 12.14 27.37
C VAL A 35 -7.50 11.50 28.70
N GLY A 36 -6.98 10.29 28.96
CA GLY A 36 -7.16 9.56 30.23
C GLY A 36 -8.13 8.38 30.21
N ALA A 37 -8.82 8.10 29.12
CA ALA A 37 -9.73 6.96 29.00
C ALA A 37 -9.27 5.99 27.88
N ASN A 38 -9.09 4.72 28.22
CA ASN A 38 -8.79 3.67 27.23
C ASN A 38 -10.09 3.13 26.59
N VAL A 39 -10.87 4.05 25.97
CA VAL A 39 -12.18 3.78 25.37
C VAL A 39 -12.00 3.72 23.87
N PRO A 40 -12.61 2.76 23.13
CA PRO A 40 -12.59 2.74 21.69
C PRO A 40 -13.15 4.02 21.08
N VAL A 41 -12.54 4.49 19.98
CA VAL A 41 -12.92 5.77 19.33
C VAL A 41 -14.41 5.80 18.96
N PHE A 42 -14.96 4.72 18.43
CA PHE A 42 -16.37 4.68 18.01
C PHE A 42 -17.37 4.84 19.19
N VAL A 43 -17.01 4.36 20.39
CA VAL A 43 -17.81 4.61 21.60
C VAL A 43 -17.80 6.09 21.99
N LEU A 44 -16.62 6.73 21.92
CA LEU A 44 -16.48 8.16 22.15
C LEU A 44 -17.29 8.97 21.14
N GLU A 45 -17.16 8.65 19.86
CA GLU A 45 -17.85 9.35 18.78
C GLU A 45 -19.36 9.19 18.87
N TYR A 46 -19.87 8.02 19.26
CA TYR A 46 -21.30 7.80 19.51
C TYR A 46 -21.82 8.72 20.64
N LEU A 47 -21.09 8.77 21.76
CA LEU A 47 -21.49 9.62 22.88
C LEU A 47 -21.40 11.11 22.51
N LEU A 48 -20.37 11.52 21.78
CA LEU A 48 -20.23 12.89 21.27
C LEU A 48 -21.34 13.25 20.29
N GLY A 49 -21.68 12.35 19.38
CA GLY A 49 -22.82 12.51 18.47
C GLY A 49 -24.15 12.65 19.20
N LYS A 50 -24.30 11.96 20.34
CA LYS A 50 -25.52 12.03 21.16
C LYS A 50 -25.62 13.30 22.01
N TYR A 51 -24.52 13.77 22.58
CA TYR A 51 -24.53 14.82 23.61
C TYR A 51 -23.85 16.14 23.18
N ALA A 52 -23.02 16.13 22.17
CA ALA A 52 -22.22 17.27 21.73
C ALA A 52 -22.39 17.58 20.22
N ALA A 53 -23.48 17.20 19.61
CA ALA A 53 -23.79 17.41 18.18
C ALA A 53 -24.33 18.82 17.85
N SER A 54 -24.23 19.77 18.78
CA SER A 54 -24.71 21.15 18.58
C SER A 54 -23.74 21.98 17.70
N SER A 55 -24.27 23.05 17.11
CA SER A 55 -23.46 24.09 16.47
C SER A 55 -23.02 25.19 17.46
N ASP A 56 -23.64 25.25 18.64
CA ASP A 56 -23.33 26.20 19.70
C ASP A 56 -22.21 25.65 20.61
N GLU A 57 -21.14 26.43 20.76
CA GLU A 57 -19.97 26.01 21.53
C GLU A 57 -20.27 25.80 23.01
N VAL A 58 -21.22 26.58 23.58
CA VAL A 58 -21.64 26.43 25.00
C VAL A 58 -22.35 25.07 25.16
N ALA A 59 -23.24 24.73 24.23
CA ALA A 59 -23.90 23.43 24.23
C ALA A 59 -22.90 22.27 24.02
N ILE A 60 -21.88 22.46 23.19
CA ILE A 60 -20.80 21.48 23.00
C ILE A 60 -20.02 21.25 24.28
N GLN A 61 -19.65 22.33 25.01
CA GLN A 61 -18.93 22.23 26.30
C GLN A 61 -19.77 21.50 27.36
N MET A 62 -21.05 21.82 27.44
CA MET A 62 -21.99 21.07 28.29
C MET A 62 -22.06 19.58 27.89
N GLY A 63 -22.17 19.31 26.60
CA GLY A 63 -22.17 17.95 26.08
C GLY A 63 -20.89 17.18 26.40
N LEU A 64 -19.72 17.80 26.26
CA LEU A 64 -18.43 17.22 26.66
C LEU A 64 -18.38 16.87 28.14
N GLN A 65 -18.94 17.73 29.00
CA GLN A 65 -19.03 17.44 30.45
C GLN A 65 -19.88 16.18 30.69
N VAL A 66 -21.04 16.08 30.06
CA VAL A 66 -21.92 14.90 30.14
C VAL A 66 -21.24 13.64 29.65
N VAL A 67 -20.49 13.72 28.54
CA VAL A 67 -19.70 12.57 27.99
C VAL A 67 -18.65 12.13 29.00
N ASN A 68 -17.88 13.07 29.57
CA ASN A 68 -16.85 12.75 30.55
C ASN A 68 -17.43 12.12 31.81
N GLU A 69 -18.55 12.66 32.33
CA GLU A 69 -19.26 12.11 33.49
C GLU A 69 -19.82 10.70 33.17
N THR A 70 -20.39 10.52 32.02
CA THR A 70 -20.90 9.22 31.57
C THR A 70 -19.78 8.18 31.51
N LEU A 71 -18.63 8.52 30.91
CA LEU A 71 -17.49 7.63 30.86
C LEU A 71 -16.91 7.33 32.24
N ALA A 72 -16.76 8.35 33.10
CA ALA A 72 -16.22 8.18 34.44
C ALA A 72 -17.09 7.29 35.33
N ASN A 73 -18.41 7.39 35.18
CA ASN A 73 -19.36 6.64 35.99
C ASN A 73 -19.70 5.27 35.42
N ASN A 74 -19.80 5.15 34.08
CA ASN A 74 -20.42 4.00 33.44
C ASN A 74 -19.44 3.14 32.63
N TYR A 75 -18.29 3.65 32.19
CA TYR A 75 -17.32 2.82 31.47
C TYR A 75 -16.53 1.94 32.44
N ILE A 76 -16.56 0.63 32.22
CA ILE A 76 -15.76 -0.33 32.99
C ILE A 76 -14.41 -0.52 32.31
N ARG A 77 -13.34 -0.30 33.04
CA ARG A 77 -11.99 -0.66 32.59
C ARG A 77 -11.75 -2.17 32.79
N PRO A 78 -10.92 -2.81 31.96
CA PRO A 78 -10.62 -4.24 32.09
C PRO A 78 -10.07 -4.64 33.47
N ASP A 79 -9.36 -3.73 34.14
CA ASP A 79 -8.77 -3.92 35.48
C ASP A 79 -9.75 -3.65 36.64
N GLU A 80 -10.95 -3.13 36.34
CA GLU A 80 -11.97 -2.76 37.37
C GLU A 80 -13.11 -3.76 37.46
N SER A 81 -13.01 -4.95 36.86
CA SER A 81 -14.04 -5.97 36.78
C SER A 81 -14.68 -6.30 38.14
N THR A 82 -13.86 -6.61 39.16
CA THR A 82 -14.34 -6.92 40.50
C THR A 82 -15.07 -5.74 41.17
N LYS A 83 -14.55 -4.52 40.99
CA LYS A 83 -15.18 -3.30 41.50
C LYS A 83 -16.55 -3.06 40.88
N ALA A 84 -16.69 -3.33 39.58
CA ALA A 84 -17.97 -3.21 38.89
C ALA A 84 -18.99 -4.23 39.40
N GLN A 85 -18.58 -5.49 39.59
CA GLN A 85 -19.44 -6.54 40.17
C GLN A 85 -19.92 -6.19 41.59
N VAL A 86 -19.04 -5.65 42.43
CA VAL A 86 -19.39 -5.21 43.78
C VAL A 86 -20.41 -4.05 43.71
N LYS A 87 -20.21 -3.08 42.83
CA LYS A 87 -21.16 -1.97 42.65
C LYS A 87 -22.56 -2.44 42.26
N VAL A 88 -22.68 -3.41 41.37
CA VAL A 88 -23.98 -3.98 40.97
C VAL A 88 -24.62 -4.71 42.15
N LYS A 89 -23.84 -5.48 42.91
CA LYS A 89 -24.32 -6.21 44.09
C LYS A 89 -24.82 -5.27 45.20
N GLU A 90 -24.04 -4.23 45.50
CA GLU A 90 -24.39 -3.28 46.59
C GLU A 90 -25.58 -2.40 46.25
N ARG A 91 -25.71 -1.97 44.97
CA ARG A 91 -26.77 -1.06 44.54
C ARG A 91 -28.04 -1.77 44.07
N GLY A 92 -27.96 -3.11 43.90
CA GLY A 92 -29.02 -3.93 43.30
C GLY A 92 -29.12 -3.78 41.79
N THR A 93 -28.95 -2.55 41.27
CA THR A 93 -28.91 -2.24 39.82
C THR A 93 -27.80 -1.24 39.52
N TYR A 94 -27.19 -1.38 38.35
CA TYR A 94 -26.16 -0.44 37.88
C TYR A 94 -26.08 -0.41 36.37
N THR A 95 -25.95 0.79 35.80
CA THR A 95 -25.77 0.97 34.34
C THR A 95 -24.31 1.13 34.01
N PHE A 96 -23.81 0.38 33.02
CA PHE A 96 -22.45 0.51 32.56
C PHE A 96 -22.32 0.28 31.05
N ILE A 97 -21.17 0.66 30.50
CA ILE A 97 -20.81 0.51 29.09
C ILE A 97 -19.75 -0.59 28.97
N ASP A 98 -20.07 -1.64 28.22
CA ASP A 98 -19.16 -2.75 27.97
C ASP A 98 -19.49 -3.44 26.63
N LYS A 99 -18.58 -4.30 26.18
CA LYS A 99 -18.80 -5.20 25.05
C LYS A 99 -19.51 -6.46 25.53
N VAL A 100 -20.68 -6.72 24.97
CA VAL A 100 -21.51 -7.90 25.27
C VAL A 100 -21.41 -8.92 24.12
N LYS A 101 -21.23 -10.18 24.48
CA LYS A 101 -21.31 -11.34 23.58
C LYS A 101 -22.31 -12.33 24.13
N ALA A 102 -22.99 -13.07 23.26
CA ALA A 102 -23.86 -14.14 23.68
C ALA A 102 -23.39 -15.48 23.11
N ARG A 103 -23.59 -16.55 23.85
CA ARG A 103 -23.24 -17.91 23.47
C ARG A 103 -24.28 -18.88 23.96
N LEU A 104 -24.45 -19.98 23.23
CA LEU A 104 -25.29 -21.09 23.64
C LEU A 104 -24.44 -22.07 24.47
N VAL A 105 -24.85 -22.39 25.68
CA VAL A 105 -24.20 -23.36 26.56
C VAL A 105 -25.30 -24.25 27.17
N ASP A 106 -25.22 -25.54 26.99
CA ASP A 106 -26.17 -26.54 27.53
C ASP A 106 -27.66 -26.18 27.23
N SER A 107 -27.95 -25.74 26.02
CA SER A 107 -29.26 -25.30 25.50
C SER A 107 -29.76 -23.92 26.00
N ASP A 108 -29.03 -23.25 26.85
CA ASP A 108 -29.37 -21.92 27.35
C ASP A 108 -28.43 -20.83 26.74
N TYR A 109 -28.98 -19.63 26.56
CA TYR A 109 -28.20 -18.49 26.10
C TYR A 109 -27.65 -17.72 27.27
N TRP A 110 -26.32 -17.57 27.28
CA TRP A 110 -25.58 -16.81 28.25
C TRP A 110 -24.87 -15.63 27.62
N ALA A 111 -24.96 -14.48 28.24
CA ALA A 111 -24.14 -13.34 27.84
C ALA A 111 -22.81 -13.29 28.61
N GLU A 112 -21.82 -12.70 27.96
CA GLU A 112 -20.53 -12.30 28.51
C GLU A 112 -20.38 -10.81 28.35
N ALA A 113 -20.15 -10.08 29.46
CA ALA A 113 -19.68 -8.71 29.42
C ALA A 113 -18.16 -8.71 29.65
N VAL A 114 -17.42 -8.25 28.65
CA VAL A 114 -15.97 -8.51 28.52
C VAL A 114 -15.17 -7.85 29.64
N ASN A 115 -15.37 -6.56 29.86
CA ASN A 115 -14.66 -5.80 30.90
C ASN A 115 -15.25 -6.06 32.29
N PHE A 116 -16.53 -6.34 32.38
CA PHE A 116 -17.19 -6.79 33.60
C PHE A 116 -16.66 -8.14 34.09
N GLY A 117 -16.07 -8.91 33.16
CA GLY A 117 -15.36 -10.16 33.49
C GLY A 117 -16.27 -11.32 33.90
N ASN A 118 -17.55 -11.30 33.56
CA ASN A 118 -18.48 -12.38 33.83
C ASN A 118 -19.03 -12.98 32.53
N ARG A 119 -18.98 -14.31 32.44
CA ARG A 119 -19.37 -15.10 31.26
C ARG A 119 -20.73 -15.78 31.37
N HIS A 120 -21.41 -15.58 32.48
CA HIS A 120 -22.68 -16.21 32.73
C HIS A 120 -23.68 -15.16 33.22
N LEU A 121 -24.05 -14.27 32.30
CA LEU A 121 -25.06 -13.25 32.53
C LEU A 121 -26.37 -13.71 31.89
N HIS A 122 -27.46 -13.63 32.62
CA HIS A 122 -28.79 -13.85 32.05
C HIS A 122 -29.11 -12.74 31.07
N ILE A 123 -29.56 -13.12 29.87
CA ILE A 123 -29.93 -12.20 28.81
C ILE A 123 -31.32 -12.55 28.25
N PRO A 124 -32.24 -11.58 28.12
CA PRO A 124 -33.51 -11.82 27.45
C PRO A 124 -33.32 -12.25 25.99
N THR A 125 -34.00 -13.34 25.60
CA THR A 125 -33.81 -13.98 24.29
C THR A 125 -34.17 -13.10 23.10
N HIS A 126 -35.07 -12.12 23.26
CA HIS A 126 -35.45 -11.19 22.21
C HIS A 126 -34.24 -10.38 21.69
N TYR A 127 -33.25 -10.05 22.55
CA TYR A 127 -32.04 -9.35 22.11
C TYR A 127 -31.18 -10.16 21.14
N LEU A 128 -31.26 -11.49 21.18
CA LEU A 128 -30.50 -12.35 20.27
C LEU A 128 -31.08 -12.32 18.85
N SER A 129 -32.40 -12.17 18.74
CA SER A 129 -33.08 -12.00 17.44
C SER A 129 -33.00 -10.55 16.93
N GLU A 130 -32.96 -9.57 17.83
CA GLU A 130 -32.83 -8.16 17.49
C GLU A 130 -31.41 -7.80 17.08
N PHE A 131 -30.40 -8.40 17.75
CA PHE A 131 -28.98 -8.11 17.54
C PHE A 131 -28.19 -9.38 17.22
N GLU A 132 -28.21 -9.82 15.97
CA GLU A 132 -27.48 -11.02 15.51
C GLU A 132 -25.99 -11.03 15.89
N ARG A 133 -25.39 -9.85 16.04
CA ARG A 133 -23.99 -9.67 16.41
C ARG A 133 -23.64 -10.15 17.80
N LEU A 134 -24.60 -10.21 18.70
CA LEU A 134 -24.36 -10.77 20.03
C LEU A 134 -23.75 -12.16 19.96
N THR A 135 -24.12 -12.96 18.94
CA THR A 135 -23.66 -14.32 18.76
C THR A 135 -22.41 -14.44 17.88
N THR A 136 -22.04 -13.38 17.13
CA THR A 136 -20.95 -13.47 16.13
C THR A 136 -19.69 -12.68 16.45
N GLY A 137 -19.72 -11.74 17.32
CA GLY A 137 -18.53 -10.91 17.66
C GLY A 137 -18.75 -10.00 18.85
N GLY A 138 -20.01 -9.90 19.26
CA GLY A 138 -20.46 -9.01 20.33
C GLY A 138 -20.74 -7.60 19.85
N ILE A 139 -21.45 -6.85 20.67
CA ILE A 139 -21.77 -5.44 20.48
C ILE A 139 -21.32 -4.62 21.69
N TRP A 140 -20.92 -3.40 21.44
CA TRP A 140 -20.77 -2.43 22.53
C TRP A 140 -22.14 -1.87 22.88
N ALA A 141 -22.46 -1.87 24.17
CA ALA A 141 -23.77 -1.46 24.64
C ALA A 141 -23.71 -0.76 25.98
N GLN A 142 -24.66 0.10 26.22
CA GLN A 142 -25.04 0.51 27.56
C GLN A 142 -25.92 -0.60 28.14
N ILE A 143 -25.55 -1.12 29.28
CA ILE A 143 -26.15 -2.29 29.92
C ILE A 143 -26.71 -1.87 31.27
N ASP A 144 -28.01 -2.05 31.46
CA ASP A 144 -28.62 -1.97 32.80
C ASP A 144 -28.57 -3.39 33.39
N MET A 145 -27.68 -3.56 34.38
CA MET A 145 -27.42 -4.82 35.04
C MET A 145 -28.10 -4.86 36.41
N ARG A 146 -28.76 -5.98 36.69
CA ARG A 146 -29.40 -6.22 37.99
C ARG A 146 -28.70 -7.37 38.72
N PHE A 147 -28.58 -7.25 40.03
CA PHE A 147 -28.18 -8.34 40.91
C PHE A 147 -29.38 -8.98 41.55
N GLU A 148 -29.58 -10.26 41.35
CA GLU A 148 -30.64 -11.05 41.98
C GLU A 148 -30.05 -12.36 42.50
N TYR A 149 -30.20 -12.54 43.83
CA TYR A 149 -29.77 -13.79 44.43
C TYR A 149 -30.87 -14.81 44.30
N ASP A 150 -30.56 -15.93 43.58
CA ASP A 150 -31.46 -17.05 43.42
C ASP A 150 -31.04 -18.18 44.39
N GLU A 151 -31.99 -18.62 45.24
CA GLU A 151 -31.76 -19.67 46.22
C GLU A 151 -31.61 -21.06 45.59
N GLU A 152 -32.26 -21.32 44.44
CA GLU A 152 -32.18 -22.61 43.74
C GLU A 152 -30.79 -22.85 43.17
N THR A 153 -30.16 -21.87 42.61
CA THR A 153 -28.81 -21.91 42.08
C THR A 153 -27.74 -21.58 43.12
N LYS A 154 -28.14 -21.28 44.39
CA LYS A 154 -27.27 -20.83 45.46
C LYS A 154 -26.45 -19.59 45.05
N GLY A 155 -27.05 -18.69 44.30
CA GLY A 155 -26.41 -17.49 43.81
C GLY A 155 -25.25 -17.69 42.83
N LYS A 156 -25.20 -18.83 42.13
CA LYS A 156 -24.12 -19.15 41.19
C LYS A 156 -24.07 -18.19 40.00
N TYR A 157 -25.24 -17.69 39.53
CA TYR A 157 -25.37 -16.80 38.40
C TYR A 157 -26.27 -15.61 38.72
N PRO A 158 -25.82 -14.62 39.56
CA PRO A 158 -26.72 -13.62 40.15
C PRO A 158 -26.92 -12.39 39.27
N PHE A 159 -26.34 -12.31 38.07
CA PHE A 159 -26.36 -11.09 37.24
C PHE A 159 -27.31 -11.24 36.06
N TRP A 160 -28.19 -10.25 35.89
CA TRP A 160 -29.24 -10.18 34.87
C TRP A 160 -29.10 -8.92 34.06
N ILE A 161 -29.13 -9.02 32.74
CA ILE A 161 -29.23 -7.89 31.83
C ILE A 161 -30.72 -7.53 31.71
N ASP A 162 -31.10 -6.42 32.31
CA ASP A 162 -32.49 -5.95 32.25
C ASP A 162 -32.72 -5.16 30.94
N ARG A 163 -31.77 -4.31 30.57
CA ARG A 163 -31.82 -3.55 29.34
C ARG A 163 -30.44 -3.49 28.66
N LEU A 164 -30.45 -3.63 27.35
CA LEU A 164 -29.28 -3.55 26.50
C LEU A 164 -29.56 -2.53 25.39
N THR A 165 -28.81 -1.40 25.43
CA THR A 165 -28.93 -0.35 24.41
C THR A 165 -27.63 -0.28 23.63
N PRO A 166 -27.61 -0.67 22.33
CA PRO A 166 -26.40 -0.61 21.53
C PRO A 166 -25.80 0.80 21.49
N ILE A 167 -24.47 0.87 21.59
CA ILE A 167 -23.66 2.06 21.33
C ILE A 167 -23.07 1.94 19.92
N GLN A 168 -23.81 1.36 19.01
CA GLN A 168 -23.47 1.15 17.62
C GLN A 168 -24.71 1.39 16.80
N ILE A 169 -24.51 1.73 15.54
CA ILE A 169 -25.64 1.91 14.60
C ILE A 169 -26.31 0.56 14.41
N ALA A 170 -27.58 0.49 14.79
CA ALA A 170 -28.36 -0.73 14.76
C ALA A 170 -28.83 -1.07 13.34
N THR A 171 -29.14 -0.05 12.53
CA THR A 171 -29.62 -0.21 11.16
C THR A 171 -28.87 0.76 10.24
N PHE A 172 -28.37 0.25 9.12
CA PHE A 172 -27.68 1.04 8.10
C PHE A 172 -28.44 0.91 6.77
N ASP A 173 -28.76 2.04 6.15
CA ASP A 173 -29.39 2.11 4.84
C ASP A 173 -28.35 2.44 3.76
N LEU A 174 -27.98 1.42 2.97
CA LEU A 174 -26.99 1.56 1.90
C LEU A 174 -27.50 2.40 0.74
N ASP A 175 -28.80 2.33 0.45
CA ASP A 175 -29.39 3.09 -0.67
C ASP A 175 -29.46 4.57 -0.34
N GLU A 176 -29.76 4.92 0.93
CA GLU A 176 -29.61 6.29 1.42
C GLU A 176 -28.17 6.77 1.29
N TYR A 177 -27.19 5.96 1.74
CA TYR A 177 -25.77 6.30 1.69
C TYR A 177 -25.30 6.59 0.26
N ARG A 178 -25.67 5.75 -0.71
CA ARG A 178 -25.38 5.92 -2.13
C ARG A 178 -26.04 7.16 -2.73
N ARG A 179 -27.29 7.39 -2.41
CA ARG A 179 -28.04 8.56 -2.90
C ARG A 179 -27.40 9.86 -2.41
N VAL A 180 -27.05 9.91 -1.14
CA VAL A 180 -26.49 11.08 -0.48
C VAL A 180 -25.04 11.33 -0.93
N ARG A 181 -24.27 10.27 -1.25
CA ARG A 181 -22.95 10.40 -1.85
C ARG A 181 -22.97 11.31 -3.11
N LYS A 182 -23.99 11.22 -3.92
CA LYS A 182 -24.13 11.99 -5.18
C LYS A 182 -24.20 13.51 -4.97
N GLU A 183 -24.47 13.96 -3.77
CA GLU A 183 -24.43 15.40 -3.46
C GLU A 183 -22.99 15.94 -3.36
N PHE A 184 -21.98 15.09 -3.22
CA PHE A 184 -20.58 15.46 -3.07
C PHE A 184 -19.82 15.25 -4.37
N THR A 185 -18.90 16.17 -4.68
CA THR A 185 -17.87 15.89 -5.70
C THR A 185 -16.94 14.78 -5.21
N THR A 186 -16.16 14.19 -6.11
CA THR A 186 -15.21 13.13 -5.74
C THR A 186 -14.15 13.63 -4.77
N ASP A 187 -13.64 14.86 -4.96
CA ASP A 187 -12.67 15.49 -4.06
C ASP A 187 -13.26 15.78 -2.68
N GLU A 188 -14.49 16.34 -2.61
CA GLU A 188 -15.18 16.57 -1.33
C GLU A 188 -15.42 15.25 -0.57
N TRP A 189 -15.77 14.19 -1.30
CA TRP A 189 -15.99 12.88 -0.69
C TRP A 189 -14.69 12.26 -0.21
N LEU A 190 -13.63 12.32 -1.00
CA LEU A 190 -12.29 11.88 -0.63
C LEU A 190 -11.83 12.60 0.64
N ASP A 191 -12.01 13.90 0.72
CA ASP A 191 -11.67 14.70 1.90
C ASP A 191 -12.51 14.29 3.12
N LEU A 192 -13.81 14.06 2.94
CA LEU A 192 -14.69 13.60 4.01
C LEU A 192 -14.29 12.21 4.55
N ILE A 193 -13.89 11.28 3.67
CA ILE A 193 -13.38 9.96 4.07
C ILE A 193 -12.06 10.10 4.86
N VAL A 194 -11.12 10.93 4.39
CA VAL A 194 -9.85 11.18 5.09
C VAL A 194 -10.10 11.82 6.47
N ARG A 195 -11.00 12.81 6.57
CA ARG A 195 -11.45 13.40 7.85
C ARG A 195 -12.10 12.37 8.77
N SER A 196 -12.85 11.43 8.20
CA SER A 196 -13.49 10.36 8.98
C SER A 196 -12.48 9.43 9.65
N MET A 197 -11.32 9.25 9.02
CA MET A 197 -10.18 8.56 9.63
C MET A 197 -9.42 9.41 10.67
N GLY A 198 -9.81 10.67 10.87
CA GLY A 198 -9.20 11.60 11.84
C GLY A 198 -8.07 12.45 11.26
N TYR A 199 -7.82 12.43 9.96
CA TYR A 199 -6.71 13.15 9.33
C TYR A 199 -7.17 14.42 8.61
N GLU A 200 -6.26 15.42 8.50
CA GLU A 200 -6.49 16.67 7.81
C GLU A 200 -6.07 16.58 6.33
N PRO A 201 -7.04 16.61 5.38
CA PRO A 201 -6.74 16.45 3.97
C PRO A 201 -6.10 17.66 3.32
N GLY A 202 -6.27 18.89 3.87
CA GLY A 202 -5.84 20.13 3.25
C GLY A 202 -4.37 20.16 2.81
N PRO A 203 -3.39 19.77 3.65
CA PRO A 203 -1.98 19.75 3.28
C PRO A 203 -1.58 18.49 2.47
N MET A 204 -2.47 17.53 2.23
CA MET A 204 -2.15 16.28 1.55
C MET A 204 -2.25 16.43 0.03
N SER A 205 -1.30 15.87 -0.71
CA SER A 205 -1.45 15.66 -2.14
C SER A 205 -2.59 14.68 -2.43
N HIS A 206 -3.17 14.76 -3.63
CA HIS A 206 -4.24 13.84 -4.05
C HIS A 206 -3.79 12.38 -3.93
N ARG A 207 -2.57 12.05 -4.40
CA ARG A 207 -1.97 10.72 -4.24
C ARG A 207 -1.90 10.26 -2.78
N LEU A 208 -1.48 11.13 -1.88
CA LEU A 208 -1.41 10.78 -0.46
C LEU A 208 -2.79 10.46 0.12
N LYS A 209 -3.82 11.20 -0.23
CA LYS A 209 -5.21 10.92 0.16
C LYS A 209 -5.65 9.54 -0.33
N LEU A 210 -5.34 9.18 -1.59
CA LEU A 210 -5.65 7.85 -2.14
C LEU A 210 -4.90 6.72 -1.40
N LEU A 211 -3.64 6.93 -0.99
CA LEU A 211 -2.92 5.95 -0.16
C LEU A 211 -3.58 5.76 1.22
N PHE A 212 -4.14 6.82 1.82
CA PHE A 212 -4.94 6.69 3.05
C PHE A 212 -6.22 5.89 2.80
N VAL A 213 -6.93 6.17 1.72
CA VAL A 213 -8.15 5.42 1.33
C VAL A 213 -7.83 3.95 1.04
N LEU A 214 -6.69 3.65 0.44
CA LEU A 214 -6.26 2.28 0.17
C LEU A 214 -6.15 1.42 1.45
N ARG A 215 -5.85 2.03 2.61
CA ARG A 215 -5.88 1.37 3.92
C ARG A 215 -7.28 0.90 4.34
N LEU A 216 -8.35 1.48 3.78
CA LEU A 216 -9.73 1.10 4.05
C LEU A 216 -10.20 -0.08 3.18
N VAL A 217 -9.52 -0.37 2.07
CA VAL A 217 -9.89 -1.44 1.13
C VAL A 217 -10.09 -2.80 1.81
N PRO A 218 -9.24 -3.24 2.77
CA PRO A 218 -9.49 -4.49 3.50
C PRO A 218 -10.82 -4.52 4.25
N LEU A 219 -11.34 -3.37 4.66
CA LEU A 219 -12.65 -3.25 5.33
C LEU A 219 -13.81 -3.33 4.33
N ALA A 220 -13.61 -2.91 3.08
CA ALA A 220 -14.61 -2.88 2.02
C ALA A 220 -14.60 -4.11 1.10
N GLU A 221 -13.50 -4.88 1.04
CA GLU A 221 -13.32 -6.02 0.15
C GLU A 221 -13.09 -7.32 0.93
N ARG A 222 -13.72 -8.43 0.50
CA ARG A 222 -13.55 -9.75 1.16
C ARG A 222 -12.25 -10.42 0.71
N ASN A 223 -11.62 -11.18 1.63
CA ASN A 223 -10.40 -11.94 1.34
C ASN A 223 -9.37 -11.10 0.57
N TYR A 224 -9.11 -9.90 1.05
CA TYR A 224 -8.16 -8.97 0.47
C TYR A 224 -6.87 -8.95 1.29
N ASN A 225 -5.74 -9.22 0.64
CA ASN A 225 -4.45 -9.35 1.32
C ASN A 225 -3.59 -8.12 1.04
N LEU A 226 -3.40 -7.30 2.05
CA LEU A 226 -2.62 -6.05 1.98
C LEU A 226 -1.34 -6.19 2.81
N VAL A 227 -0.24 -5.69 2.29
CA VAL A 227 0.97 -5.45 3.06
C VAL A 227 1.35 -3.97 2.99
N GLU A 228 1.65 -3.39 4.14
CA GLU A 228 2.17 -2.02 4.26
C GLU A 228 3.43 -2.03 5.10
N LEU A 229 4.56 -1.77 4.46
CA LEU A 229 5.85 -1.64 5.13
C LEU A 229 6.36 -0.21 4.95
N GLY A 230 6.86 0.38 6.04
CA GLY A 230 7.30 1.78 6.00
C GLY A 230 7.85 2.26 7.35
N PRO A 231 8.24 3.53 7.46
CA PRO A 231 8.79 4.11 8.68
C PRO A 231 7.85 3.99 9.87
N ARG A 232 8.40 4.06 11.08
CA ARG A 232 7.61 4.10 12.32
C ARG A 232 6.85 5.42 12.44
N GLY A 233 5.65 5.36 13.05
CA GLY A 233 4.86 6.56 13.35
C GLY A 233 4.04 7.10 12.18
N THR A 234 3.74 6.31 11.16
CA THR A 234 2.89 6.68 10.01
C THR A 234 1.42 6.26 10.16
N GLY A 235 1.02 5.75 11.34
CA GLY A 235 -0.37 5.37 11.62
C GLY A 235 -0.86 4.11 10.92
N LYS A 236 0.04 3.17 10.54
CA LYS A 236 -0.30 1.94 9.79
C LYS A 236 -1.41 1.11 10.45
N SER A 237 -1.22 0.72 11.68
CA SER A 237 -2.15 -0.13 12.43
C SER A 237 -3.38 0.60 12.97
N TYR A 238 -3.34 1.94 13.00
CA TYR A 238 -4.43 2.76 13.53
C TYR A 238 -5.77 2.51 12.83
N VAL A 239 -5.75 2.36 11.50
CA VAL A 239 -6.96 2.13 10.70
C VAL A 239 -7.66 0.84 11.09
N VAL A 240 -6.90 -0.24 11.28
CA VAL A 240 -7.46 -1.53 11.71
C VAL A 240 -7.94 -1.49 13.14
N GLN A 241 -7.27 -0.73 14.00
CA GLN A 241 -7.59 -0.68 15.43
C GLN A 241 -8.76 0.24 15.76
N GLU A 242 -8.87 1.39 15.10
CA GLU A 242 -9.75 2.48 15.52
C GLU A 242 -10.88 2.82 14.54
N VAL A 243 -10.74 2.48 13.24
CA VAL A 243 -11.71 2.89 12.22
C VAL A 243 -12.87 1.89 12.08
N SER A 244 -12.73 0.67 12.59
CA SER A 244 -13.80 -0.31 12.48
C SER A 244 -13.88 -1.23 13.70
N PRO A 245 -15.07 -1.44 14.28
CA PRO A 245 -15.29 -2.41 15.33
C PRO A 245 -15.24 -3.87 14.80
N TYR A 246 -15.14 -4.06 13.49
CA TYR A 246 -15.12 -5.37 12.81
C TYR A 246 -13.71 -5.84 12.44
N ALA A 247 -12.70 -5.13 12.87
CA ALA A 247 -11.32 -5.50 12.65
C ALA A 247 -10.65 -5.96 13.95
N ALA A 248 -9.73 -6.89 13.83
CA ALA A 248 -8.89 -7.36 14.93
C ALA A 248 -7.42 -7.17 14.59
N LEU A 249 -6.66 -6.62 15.54
CA LEU A 249 -5.22 -6.44 15.40
C LEU A 249 -4.49 -7.46 16.30
N LEU A 250 -3.58 -8.20 15.72
CA LEU A 250 -2.70 -9.15 16.40
C LEU A 250 -1.30 -8.55 16.51
N THR A 251 -0.79 -8.52 17.73
CA THR A 251 0.61 -8.19 18.03
C THR A 251 1.31 -9.47 18.48
N GLY A 252 2.29 -9.94 17.69
CA GLY A 252 3.01 -11.18 17.95
C GLY A 252 2.38 -12.44 17.36
N GLY A 253 2.92 -13.61 17.74
CA GLY A 253 2.54 -14.90 17.17
C GLY A 253 1.13 -15.35 17.55
N THR A 254 0.50 -16.12 16.66
CA THR A 254 -0.82 -16.72 16.87
C THR A 254 -0.79 -18.21 16.57
N THR A 255 -1.82 -18.93 16.99
CA THR A 255 -1.99 -20.36 16.71
C THR A 255 -2.98 -20.60 15.57
N VAL A 256 -2.87 -21.77 14.94
CA VAL A 256 -3.84 -22.19 13.91
C VAL A 256 -5.26 -22.22 14.46
N ALA A 257 -5.44 -22.67 15.70
CA ALA A 257 -6.76 -22.73 16.33
C ALA A 257 -7.36 -21.35 16.57
N ASN A 258 -6.56 -20.36 16.96
CA ASN A 258 -7.02 -18.99 17.15
C ASN A 258 -7.40 -18.34 15.81
N LEU A 259 -6.54 -18.47 14.79
CA LEU A 259 -6.75 -17.81 13.51
C LEU A 259 -7.82 -18.50 12.65
N PHE A 260 -7.81 -19.85 12.61
CA PHE A 260 -8.63 -20.66 11.71
C PHE A 260 -9.70 -21.52 12.40
N GLY A 261 -9.79 -21.48 13.73
CA GLY A 261 -10.75 -22.25 14.50
C GLY A 261 -10.25 -23.60 14.98
N HIS A 262 -11.02 -24.21 15.86
CA HIS A 262 -10.68 -25.50 16.46
C HIS A 262 -11.02 -26.67 15.52
N MET A 263 -10.25 -27.77 15.57
CA MET A 263 -10.47 -28.95 14.69
C MET A 263 -11.86 -29.59 14.87
N THR A 264 -12.47 -29.42 16.04
CA THR A 264 -13.82 -29.92 16.33
C THR A 264 -14.96 -29.07 15.77
N GLY A 265 -14.65 -27.94 15.12
CA GLY A 265 -15.65 -26.98 14.61
C GLY A 265 -16.44 -26.21 15.68
N ARG A 266 -16.24 -26.53 16.98
CA ARG A 266 -16.99 -25.92 18.09
C ARG A 266 -16.63 -24.42 18.30
N GLN A 267 -15.47 -23.99 17.88
CA GLN A 267 -15.00 -22.62 18.01
C GLN A 267 -14.53 -22.09 16.65
N LYS A 268 -15.17 -21.03 16.18
CA LYS A 268 -14.78 -20.33 14.96
C LYS A 268 -13.45 -19.60 15.14
N GLY A 269 -12.64 -19.57 14.10
CA GLY A 269 -11.41 -18.80 14.06
C GLY A 269 -11.64 -17.32 13.73
N MET A 270 -10.59 -16.53 13.95
CA MET A 270 -10.65 -15.08 13.70
C MET A 270 -11.07 -14.75 12.25
N VAL A 271 -10.57 -15.49 11.26
CA VAL A 271 -10.90 -15.26 9.83
C VAL A 271 -12.37 -15.52 9.47
N GLN A 272 -13.12 -16.17 10.38
CA GLN A 272 -14.56 -16.42 10.21
C GLN A 272 -15.43 -15.41 10.96
N ILE A 273 -14.85 -14.65 11.91
CA ILE A 273 -15.59 -13.77 12.81
C ILE A 273 -15.40 -12.30 12.41
N TRP A 274 -14.17 -11.95 12.01
CA TRP A 274 -13.77 -10.58 11.73
C TRP A 274 -13.80 -10.29 10.23
N ASP A 275 -14.02 -9.03 9.87
CA ASP A 275 -13.93 -8.55 8.49
C ASP A 275 -12.46 -8.34 8.08
N VAL A 276 -11.62 -7.95 9.06
CA VAL A 276 -10.16 -7.79 8.87
C VAL A 276 -9.42 -8.40 10.04
N VAL A 277 -8.37 -9.17 9.73
CA VAL A 277 -7.36 -9.58 10.69
C VAL A 277 -6.04 -8.91 10.32
N GLY A 278 -5.64 -7.94 11.13
CA GLY A 278 -4.38 -7.22 10.98
C GLY A 278 -3.27 -7.88 11.81
N PHE A 279 -2.08 -7.95 11.24
CA PHE A 279 -0.85 -8.33 11.94
C PHE A 279 0.03 -7.09 12.06
N ASP A 280 0.25 -6.63 13.29
CA ASP A 280 1.15 -5.53 13.58
C ASP A 280 2.56 -6.04 13.91
N GLU A 281 3.56 -5.20 13.63
CA GLU A 281 4.97 -5.54 13.87
C GLU A 281 5.34 -6.91 13.29
N VAL A 282 5.07 -7.10 11.97
CA VAL A 282 5.27 -8.40 11.31
C VAL A 282 6.67 -9.00 11.51
N ALA A 283 7.67 -8.19 11.82
CA ALA A 283 9.01 -8.65 12.17
C ALA A 283 9.02 -9.58 13.41
N ASP A 284 8.08 -9.38 14.34
CA ASP A 284 7.97 -10.19 15.56
C ASP A 284 7.27 -11.54 15.33
N LEU A 285 6.69 -11.74 14.14
CA LEU A 285 6.07 -13.00 13.72
C LEU A 285 7.09 -14.12 13.41
N GLN A 286 8.39 -13.91 13.66
CA GLN A 286 9.44 -14.93 13.47
C GLN A 286 9.15 -16.24 14.22
N LYS A 287 8.36 -16.18 15.30
CA LYS A 287 7.93 -17.33 16.10
C LYS A 287 6.62 -17.97 15.60
N MET A 288 6.08 -17.51 14.45
CA MET A 288 4.85 -18.08 13.91
C MET A 288 5.09 -19.54 13.46
N PRO A 289 4.27 -20.49 13.90
CA PRO A 289 4.40 -21.88 13.45
C PRO A 289 4.25 -22.00 11.93
N LYS A 290 5.08 -22.82 11.29
CA LYS A 290 4.99 -23.07 9.83
C LYS A 290 3.60 -23.51 9.37
N GLU A 291 2.88 -24.24 10.22
CA GLU A 291 1.50 -24.68 9.96
C GLU A 291 0.55 -23.50 9.80
N VAL A 292 0.70 -22.43 10.60
CA VAL A 292 -0.11 -21.20 10.48
C VAL A 292 0.15 -20.55 9.12
N VAL A 293 1.42 -20.40 8.72
CA VAL A 293 1.81 -19.79 7.43
C VAL A 293 1.27 -20.63 6.27
N THR A 294 1.37 -21.96 6.34
CA THR A 294 0.86 -22.86 5.30
C THR A 294 -0.66 -22.76 5.15
N THR A 295 -1.41 -22.76 6.27
CA THR A 295 -2.87 -22.60 6.25
C THR A 295 -3.27 -21.21 5.75
N MET A 296 -2.56 -20.16 6.20
CA MET A 296 -2.79 -18.79 5.79
C MET A 296 -2.53 -18.62 4.28
N LYS A 297 -1.51 -19.26 3.72
CA LYS A 297 -1.22 -19.28 2.29
C LYS A 297 -2.40 -19.85 1.48
N THR A 298 -3.01 -20.94 1.91
CA THR A 298 -4.20 -21.53 1.28
C THR A 298 -5.39 -20.59 1.40
N TYR A 299 -5.61 -20.03 2.58
CA TYR A 299 -6.67 -19.08 2.85
C TYR A 299 -6.56 -17.80 1.98
N CYS A 300 -5.37 -17.22 1.87
CA CYS A 300 -5.12 -16.03 1.05
C CYS A 300 -5.40 -16.24 -0.45
N GLU A 301 -5.33 -17.48 -0.95
CA GLU A 301 -5.66 -17.81 -2.35
C GLU A 301 -7.16 -17.87 -2.59
N SER A 302 -7.88 -18.62 -1.77
CA SER A 302 -9.26 -19.03 -2.05
C SER A 302 -10.31 -18.52 -1.04
N GLY A 303 -9.89 -17.98 0.11
CA GLY A 303 -10.81 -17.70 1.23
C GLY A 303 -11.26 -18.96 1.96
N THR A 304 -10.71 -20.12 1.60
CA THR A 304 -11.05 -21.41 2.21
C THR A 304 -9.80 -22.04 2.83
N PHE A 305 -10.01 -22.88 3.82
CA PHE A 305 -8.96 -23.64 4.50
C PHE A 305 -9.53 -24.95 5.03
N GLN A 306 -8.69 -25.93 5.25
CA GLN A 306 -9.12 -27.22 5.81
C GLN A 306 -8.93 -27.26 7.32
N ARG A 307 -10.00 -27.59 8.03
CA ARG A 307 -10.00 -27.86 9.48
C ARG A 307 -10.88 -29.07 9.76
N GLY A 308 -10.25 -30.16 10.24
CA GLY A 308 -10.95 -31.43 10.35
C GLY A 308 -11.22 -32.09 9.00
N GLN A 309 -12.40 -32.64 8.81
CA GLN A 309 -12.76 -33.37 7.59
C GLN A 309 -13.30 -32.50 6.45
N GLU A 310 -13.86 -31.33 6.76
CA GLU A 310 -14.50 -30.48 5.76
C GLU A 310 -13.73 -29.17 5.51
N PRO A 311 -13.76 -28.63 4.28
CA PRO A 311 -13.25 -27.30 4.01
C PRO A 311 -14.16 -26.25 4.65
N VAL A 312 -13.54 -25.24 5.23
CA VAL A 312 -14.20 -24.13 5.92
C VAL A 312 -13.88 -22.84 5.17
N SER A 313 -14.83 -21.94 5.06
CA SER A 313 -14.64 -20.61 4.46
C SER A 313 -14.56 -19.52 5.53
N GLY A 314 -13.86 -18.44 5.18
CA GLY A 314 -13.85 -17.20 5.94
C GLY A 314 -13.82 -16.01 4.98
N ASP A 315 -14.32 -14.87 5.43
CA ASP A 315 -14.41 -13.65 4.61
C ASP A 315 -13.38 -12.58 5.00
N ALA A 316 -12.62 -12.81 6.07
CA ALA A 316 -11.67 -11.81 6.57
C ALA A 316 -10.58 -11.48 5.57
N SER A 317 -10.29 -10.20 5.44
CA SER A 317 -9.10 -9.70 4.77
C SER A 317 -7.90 -9.79 5.70
N ILE A 318 -6.72 -10.05 5.13
CA ILE A 318 -5.46 -10.09 5.88
C ILE A 318 -4.66 -8.82 5.60
N SER A 319 -4.31 -8.10 6.66
CA SER A 319 -3.47 -6.90 6.56
C SER A 319 -2.20 -7.08 7.39
N MET A 320 -1.05 -6.84 6.80
CA MET A 320 0.26 -6.99 7.43
C MET A 320 0.97 -5.65 7.51
N PHE A 321 1.37 -5.26 8.70
CA PHE A 321 2.04 -3.98 8.97
C PHE A 321 3.42 -4.20 9.55
N GLY A 322 4.42 -3.53 8.97
CA GLY A 322 5.79 -3.64 9.45
C GLY A 322 6.57 -2.35 9.35
N ASN A 323 7.65 -2.29 10.12
CA ASN A 323 8.54 -1.15 10.13
C ASN A 323 9.78 -1.44 9.29
N THR A 324 10.11 -0.52 8.39
CA THR A 324 11.38 -0.55 7.66
C THR A 324 12.48 0.04 8.54
N ASN A 325 13.62 -0.66 8.61
CA ASN A 325 14.78 -0.23 9.40
C ASN A 325 15.85 0.43 8.54
N GLN A 326 15.68 0.42 7.23
CA GLN A 326 16.60 0.99 6.25
C GLN A 326 15.87 2.04 5.39
N PRO A 327 16.58 3.03 4.84
CA PRO A 327 16.05 3.93 3.83
C PRO A 327 15.51 3.16 2.64
N ILE A 328 14.47 3.68 2.00
CA ILE A 328 13.82 3.01 0.86
C ILE A 328 14.80 2.76 -0.28
N ASP A 329 15.68 3.73 -0.57
CA ASP A 329 16.67 3.61 -1.64
C ASP A 329 17.58 2.38 -1.45
N VAL A 330 17.98 2.12 -0.21
CA VAL A 330 18.78 0.92 0.13
C VAL A 330 17.96 -0.35 -0.05
N MET A 331 16.68 -0.35 0.35
CA MET A 331 15.80 -1.51 0.22
C MET A 331 15.49 -1.84 -1.24
N VAL A 332 15.32 -0.83 -2.08
CA VAL A 332 15.11 -0.98 -3.52
C VAL A 332 16.39 -1.49 -4.20
N GLN A 333 17.55 -0.93 -3.84
CA GLN A 333 18.84 -1.35 -4.36
C GLN A 333 19.20 -2.80 -4.00
N THR A 334 18.99 -3.19 -2.74
CA THR A 334 19.25 -4.56 -2.27
C THR A 334 18.18 -5.56 -2.71
N GLY A 335 17.12 -5.10 -3.34
CA GLY A 335 16.07 -5.97 -3.86
C GLY A 335 15.11 -6.54 -2.83
N HIS A 336 15.06 -5.99 -1.60
CA HIS A 336 14.30 -6.58 -0.51
C HIS A 336 13.27 -5.66 0.13
N LEU A 337 12.22 -5.28 -0.62
CA LEU A 337 11.08 -4.57 -0.03
C LEU A 337 10.37 -5.38 1.07
N PHE A 338 10.47 -6.70 1.07
CA PHE A 338 9.94 -7.58 2.11
C PHE A 338 10.95 -7.91 3.23
N ALA A 339 12.11 -7.26 3.27
CA ALA A 339 13.12 -7.48 4.32
C ALA A 339 12.58 -7.40 5.77
N PRO A 340 11.59 -6.55 6.10
CA PRO A 340 10.99 -6.53 7.43
C PRO A 340 10.10 -7.73 7.77
N MET A 341 9.74 -8.56 6.79
CA MET A 341 8.91 -9.75 7.01
C MET A 341 9.73 -10.89 7.63
N PRO A 342 9.09 -11.78 8.42
CA PRO A 342 9.79 -12.97 8.92
C PRO A 342 10.19 -13.91 7.78
N ASP A 343 11.32 -14.60 7.94
CA ASP A 343 11.92 -15.47 6.93
C ASP A 343 10.92 -16.49 6.35
N VAL A 344 10.07 -17.06 7.21
CA VAL A 344 9.05 -18.04 6.80
C VAL A 344 7.99 -17.51 5.83
N ILE A 345 7.87 -16.19 5.73
CA ILE A 345 6.97 -15.49 4.78
C ILE A 345 7.80 -14.85 3.67
N ARG A 346 8.88 -14.13 4.04
CA ARG A 346 9.74 -13.40 3.11
C ARG A 346 10.31 -14.30 2.02
N ASP A 347 10.72 -15.53 2.40
CA ASP A 347 11.38 -16.47 1.49
C ASP A 347 10.38 -17.44 0.82
N ASP A 348 9.07 -17.33 1.12
CA ASP A 348 8.00 -18.10 0.48
C ASP A 348 7.36 -17.30 -0.68
N MET A 349 7.90 -17.47 -1.88
CA MET A 349 7.40 -16.84 -3.10
C MET A 349 5.90 -17.10 -3.32
N ALA A 350 5.43 -18.30 -3.00
CA ALA A 350 4.02 -18.65 -3.15
C ALA A 350 3.11 -17.89 -2.17
N PHE A 351 3.60 -17.54 -0.99
CA PHE A 351 2.89 -16.65 -0.07
C PHE A 351 2.84 -15.22 -0.59
N ILE A 352 4.00 -14.68 -0.99
CA ILE A 352 4.12 -13.31 -1.51
C ILE A 352 3.23 -13.10 -2.73
N ASP A 353 3.17 -14.07 -3.67
CA ASP A 353 2.32 -13.97 -4.85
C ASP A 353 0.80 -13.90 -4.55
N ARG A 354 0.38 -14.19 -3.32
CA ARG A 354 -1.00 -14.08 -2.85
C ARG A 354 -1.34 -12.73 -2.22
N LEU A 355 -0.37 -11.87 -2.06
CA LEU A 355 -0.60 -10.49 -1.63
C LEU A 355 -1.21 -9.70 -2.79
N HIS A 356 -2.34 -9.07 -2.55
CA HIS A 356 -3.03 -8.31 -3.59
C HIS A 356 -2.31 -7.00 -3.88
N ILE A 357 -1.77 -6.37 -2.84
CA ILE A 357 -1.11 -5.07 -2.95
C ILE A 357 0.03 -4.91 -1.95
N TYR A 358 1.04 -4.16 -2.37
CA TYR A 358 2.04 -3.57 -1.51
C TYR A 358 1.83 -2.06 -1.44
N LEU A 359 1.35 -1.57 -0.29
CA LEU A 359 1.17 -0.14 -0.04
C LEU A 359 2.51 0.47 0.39
N PRO A 360 3.00 1.51 -0.30
CA PRO A 360 4.29 2.14 -0.01
C PRO A 360 4.20 3.01 1.26
N GLY A 361 4.40 2.40 2.43
CA GLY A 361 4.30 3.09 3.71
C GLY A 361 5.35 4.20 3.90
N TRP A 362 6.39 4.24 3.08
CA TRP A 362 7.40 5.31 3.09
C TRP A 362 6.93 6.61 2.44
N GLU A 363 5.89 6.58 1.59
CA GLU A 363 5.27 7.78 1.05
C GLU A 363 4.37 8.48 2.06
N ILE A 364 4.02 7.80 3.14
CA ILE A 364 3.17 8.34 4.19
C ILE A 364 4.03 9.03 5.25
N PRO A 365 3.84 10.32 5.49
CA PRO A 365 4.66 11.06 6.43
C PRO A 365 4.44 10.59 7.87
N LYS A 366 5.43 10.83 8.73
CA LYS A 366 5.29 10.59 10.17
C LYS A 366 4.20 11.50 10.73
N MET A 367 3.33 10.94 11.56
CA MET A 367 2.22 11.65 12.18
C MET A 367 2.71 12.74 13.12
N HIS A 368 2.20 13.93 12.95
CA HIS A 368 2.37 15.07 13.84
C HIS A 368 1.01 15.79 14.06
N ASN A 369 0.94 16.63 15.06
CA ASN A 369 -0.35 17.21 15.51
C ASN A 369 -1.14 17.94 14.39
N SER A 370 -0.46 18.61 13.47
CA SER A 370 -1.13 19.34 12.38
C SER A 370 -1.70 18.42 11.27
N MET A 371 -1.45 17.13 11.35
CA MET A 371 -2.05 16.16 10.41
C MET A 371 -3.41 15.61 10.90
N PHE A 372 -3.81 15.93 12.12
CA PHE A 372 -5.11 15.53 12.64
C PHE A 372 -6.14 16.61 12.40
N THR A 373 -7.28 16.22 11.85
CA THR A 373 -8.33 17.17 11.53
C THR A 373 -9.10 17.63 12.78
N ASP A 374 -9.51 18.89 12.76
CA ASP A 374 -10.45 19.47 13.72
C ASP A 374 -11.87 19.57 13.14
N HIS A 375 -12.03 19.18 11.89
CA HIS A 375 -13.26 19.24 11.13
C HIS A 375 -14.19 18.04 11.39
N TYR A 376 -15.37 18.07 10.75
CA TYR A 376 -16.32 16.98 10.79
C TYR A 376 -15.89 15.83 9.90
N GLY A 377 -16.10 14.61 10.37
CA GLY A 377 -15.98 13.37 9.62
C GLY A 377 -17.10 12.42 10.06
N PHE A 378 -17.33 11.35 9.32
CA PHE A 378 -18.28 10.33 9.74
C PHE A 378 -17.94 9.80 11.15
N VAL A 379 -18.99 9.51 11.93
CA VAL A 379 -18.83 8.61 13.06
C VAL A 379 -18.23 7.31 12.53
N VAL A 380 -17.13 6.85 13.13
CA VAL A 380 -16.40 5.68 12.57
C VAL A 380 -17.26 4.42 12.50
N ASP A 381 -18.22 4.25 13.41
CA ASP A 381 -19.17 3.15 13.35
C ASP A 381 -20.07 3.25 12.12
N TYR A 382 -20.53 4.45 11.74
CA TYR A 382 -21.31 4.66 10.52
C TYR A 382 -20.52 4.32 9.25
N LEU A 383 -19.26 4.77 9.19
CA LEU A 383 -18.39 4.42 8.07
C LEU A 383 -18.12 2.91 8.03
N ALA A 384 -17.88 2.28 9.18
CA ALA A 384 -17.63 0.85 9.27
C ALA A 384 -18.83 0.02 8.78
N GLU A 385 -20.08 0.44 9.12
CA GLU A 385 -21.30 -0.18 8.60
C GLU A 385 -21.41 -0.04 7.07
N ALA A 386 -21.13 1.17 6.55
CA ALA A 386 -21.15 1.39 5.11
C ALA A 386 -20.17 0.46 4.39
N LEU A 387 -18.92 0.38 4.86
CA LEU A 387 -17.90 -0.47 4.27
C LEU A 387 -18.27 -1.96 4.39
N ARG A 388 -18.84 -2.37 5.52
CA ARG A 388 -19.29 -3.75 5.75
C ARG A 388 -20.44 -4.16 4.83
N GLU A 389 -21.44 -3.30 4.64
CA GLU A 389 -22.51 -3.56 3.68
C GLU A 389 -21.97 -3.63 2.25
N LEU A 390 -21.07 -2.72 1.89
CA LEU A 390 -20.41 -2.70 0.58
C LEU A 390 -19.55 -3.94 0.30
N ARG A 391 -19.07 -4.67 1.34
CA ARG A 391 -18.38 -5.96 1.15
C ARG A 391 -19.25 -7.01 0.43
N LYS A 392 -20.57 -6.88 0.52
CA LYS A 392 -21.52 -7.80 -0.12
C LYS A 392 -21.65 -7.54 -1.63
N HIS A 393 -21.18 -6.40 -2.10
CA HIS A 393 -21.25 -5.99 -3.50
C HIS A 393 -19.94 -6.32 -4.25
N ASN A 394 -20.02 -6.40 -5.57
CA ASN A 394 -18.89 -6.69 -6.44
C ASN A 394 -18.79 -5.66 -7.57
N PHE A 395 -17.67 -4.98 -7.68
CA PHE A 395 -17.37 -4.02 -8.74
C PHE A 395 -16.18 -4.44 -9.62
N THR A 396 -15.73 -5.69 -9.51
CA THR A 396 -14.56 -6.17 -10.26
C THR A 396 -14.73 -6.13 -11.78
N GLU A 397 -15.98 -6.21 -12.26
CA GLU A 397 -16.32 -6.21 -13.69
C GLU A 397 -16.26 -4.80 -14.32
N LEU A 398 -16.29 -3.73 -13.51
CA LEU A 398 -16.26 -2.37 -14.06
C LEU A 398 -14.95 -2.09 -14.80
N VAL A 399 -13.84 -2.64 -14.33
CA VAL A 399 -12.54 -2.53 -15.01
C VAL A 399 -12.64 -3.09 -16.43
N ASP A 400 -13.24 -4.28 -16.60
CA ASP A 400 -13.27 -4.98 -17.88
C ASP A 400 -14.23 -4.34 -18.90
N ARG A 401 -15.05 -3.37 -18.50
CA ARG A 401 -15.93 -2.65 -19.43
C ARG A 401 -15.19 -1.58 -20.24
N GLU A 402 -14.19 -0.95 -19.63
CA GLU A 402 -13.48 0.18 -20.22
C GLU A 402 -12.02 -0.11 -20.52
N PHE A 403 -11.42 -1.05 -19.78
CA PHE A 403 -10.00 -1.38 -19.89
C PHE A 403 -9.76 -2.87 -20.06
N ALA A 404 -8.83 -3.22 -20.94
CA ALA A 404 -8.29 -4.57 -21.04
C ALA A 404 -6.95 -4.64 -20.29
N LEU A 405 -6.85 -5.48 -19.28
CA LEU A 405 -5.60 -5.69 -18.56
C LEU A 405 -4.57 -6.39 -19.47
N GLY A 406 -3.34 -5.91 -19.44
CA GLY A 406 -2.24 -6.34 -20.27
C GLY A 406 -2.03 -7.87 -20.31
N PRO A 407 -1.52 -8.43 -21.42
CA PRO A 407 -1.41 -9.88 -21.61
C PRO A 407 -0.45 -10.55 -20.62
N HIS A 408 0.53 -9.81 -20.10
CA HIS A 408 1.54 -10.33 -19.18
C HIS A 408 1.08 -10.44 -17.72
N LEU A 409 -0.08 -9.88 -17.36
CA LEU A 409 -0.68 -10.09 -16.06
C LEU A 409 -1.27 -11.50 -15.97
N ASN A 410 -0.76 -12.32 -15.05
CA ASN A 410 -1.31 -13.65 -14.80
C ASN A 410 -2.67 -13.59 -14.08
N ALA A 411 -3.32 -14.73 -13.89
CA ALA A 411 -4.64 -14.81 -13.24
C ALA A 411 -4.66 -14.19 -11.82
N ARG A 412 -3.57 -14.34 -11.04
CA ARG A 412 -3.45 -13.74 -9.70
C ARG A 412 -3.29 -12.23 -9.76
N ASP A 413 -2.49 -11.73 -10.71
CA ASP A 413 -2.31 -10.30 -10.91
C ASP A 413 -3.63 -9.65 -11.28
N ARG A 414 -4.36 -10.22 -12.24
CA ARG A 414 -5.71 -9.75 -12.66
C ARG A 414 -6.70 -9.77 -11.50
N LYS A 415 -6.73 -10.85 -10.70
CA LYS A 415 -7.58 -10.95 -9.50
C LYS A 415 -7.22 -9.87 -8.48
N ALA A 416 -5.94 -9.67 -8.20
CA ALA A 416 -5.44 -8.70 -7.24
C ALA A 416 -5.80 -7.26 -7.65
N VAL A 417 -5.53 -6.89 -8.90
CA VAL A 417 -5.85 -5.56 -9.46
C VAL A 417 -7.35 -5.29 -9.41
N ARG A 418 -8.18 -6.20 -9.95
CA ARG A 418 -9.64 -6.04 -9.94
C ARG A 418 -10.22 -5.91 -8.54
N LYS A 419 -9.73 -6.68 -7.56
CA LYS A 419 -10.15 -6.56 -6.17
C LYS A 419 -9.74 -5.23 -5.54
N THR A 420 -8.55 -4.75 -5.83
CA THR A 420 -8.08 -3.46 -5.34
C THR A 420 -8.96 -2.34 -5.89
N VAL A 421 -9.20 -2.33 -7.20
CA VAL A 421 -10.10 -1.34 -7.84
C VAL A 421 -11.51 -1.45 -7.28
N SER A 422 -12.08 -2.66 -7.16
CA SER A 422 -13.41 -2.87 -6.55
C SER A 422 -13.48 -2.30 -5.14
N GLY A 423 -12.46 -2.54 -4.32
CA GLY A 423 -12.39 -2.00 -2.95
C GLY A 423 -12.31 -0.47 -2.92
N LEU A 424 -11.51 0.14 -3.80
CA LEU A 424 -11.42 1.60 -3.93
C LEU A 424 -12.75 2.21 -4.41
N ILE A 425 -13.40 1.60 -5.40
CA ILE A 425 -14.73 2.01 -5.87
C ILE A 425 -15.74 1.97 -4.72
N LYS A 426 -15.76 0.91 -3.92
CA LYS A 426 -16.66 0.80 -2.76
C LYS A 426 -16.50 1.94 -1.77
N VAL A 427 -15.27 2.42 -1.57
CA VAL A 427 -15.00 3.53 -0.65
C VAL A 427 -15.34 4.88 -1.27
N LEU A 428 -14.95 5.12 -2.53
CA LEU A 428 -15.05 6.43 -3.18
C LEU A 428 -16.32 6.62 -4.01
N HIS A 429 -16.79 5.55 -4.64
CA HIS A 429 -17.94 5.52 -5.54
C HIS A 429 -18.88 4.37 -5.18
N PRO A 430 -19.52 4.40 -3.98
CA PRO A 430 -20.30 3.27 -3.45
C PRO A 430 -21.52 2.90 -4.30
N ASP A 431 -21.94 3.79 -5.20
CA ASP A 431 -22.99 3.55 -6.22
C ASP A 431 -22.46 2.87 -7.48
N GLY A 432 -21.13 2.83 -7.66
CA GLY A 432 -20.47 2.29 -8.85
C GLY A 432 -20.49 3.25 -10.05
N GLU A 433 -20.88 4.51 -9.84
CA GLU A 433 -20.89 5.55 -10.88
C GLU A 433 -19.58 6.36 -10.78
N LEU A 434 -18.76 6.30 -11.81
CA LEU A 434 -17.49 7.04 -11.91
C LEU A 434 -17.14 7.24 -13.39
N THR A 435 -16.31 8.24 -13.66
CA THR A 435 -15.82 8.53 -15.01
C THR A 435 -14.69 7.58 -15.40
N SER A 436 -14.42 7.47 -16.70
CA SER A 436 -13.28 6.68 -17.22
C SER A 436 -11.95 7.14 -16.65
N ASP A 437 -11.75 8.44 -16.46
CA ASP A 437 -10.51 8.99 -15.89
C ASP A 437 -10.36 8.62 -14.40
N GLU A 438 -11.44 8.72 -13.62
CA GLU A 438 -11.45 8.29 -12.21
C GLU A 438 -11.17 6.77 -12.11
N LEU A 439 -11.78 5.97 -13.00
CA LEU A 439 -11.53 4.53 -13.03
C LEU A 439 -10.09 4.20 -13.43
N ALA A 440 -9.51 4.94 -14.39
CA ALA A 440 -8.12 4.80 -14.81
C ALA A 440 -7.15 5.10 -13.65
N GLU A 441 -7.39 6.18 -12.90
CA GLU A 441 -6.56 6.52 -11.73
C GLU A 441 -6.56 5.42 -10.67
N LEU A 442 -7.74 4.87 -10.34
CA LEU A 442 -7.85 3.76 -9.39
C LEU A 442 -7.18 2.48 -9.91
N LEU A 443 -7.28 2.23 -11.23
CA LEU A 443 -6.62 1.12 -11.90
C LEU A 443 -5.09 1.25 -11.87
N GLU A 444 -4.55 2.44 -12.17
CA GLU A 444 -3.12 2.70 -12.13
C GLU A 444 -2.54 2.49 -10.72
N LEU A 445 -3.23 2.98 -9.69
CA LEU A 445 -2.83 2.76 -8.29
C LEU A 445 -2.83 1.26 -7.91
N ALA A 446 -3.82 0.52 -8.39
CA ALA A 446 -3.91 -0.93 -8.15
C ALA A 446 -2.81 -1.71 -8.88
N LEU A 447 -2.54 -1.36 -10.15
CA LEU A 447 -1.45 -1.93 -10.94
C LEU A 447 -0.08 -1.64 -10.31
N GLU A 448 0.17 -0.41 -9.90
CA GLU A 448 1.39 0.01 -9.22
C GLU A 448 1.64 -0.81 -7.94
N GLY A 449 0.64 -0.91 -7.09
CA GLY A 449 0.76 -1.66 -5.83
C GLY A 449 0.96 -3.16 -6.03
N ARG A 450 0.32 -3.77 -7.04
CA ARG A 450 0.54 -5.18 -7.40
C ARG A 450 1.89 -5.37 -8.11
N ARG A 451 2.33 -4.42 -8.94
CA ARG A 451 3.66 -4.46 -9.56
C ARG A 451 4.77 -4.52 -8.52
N ARG A 452 4.68 -3.80 -7.40
CA ARG A 452 5.67 -3.92 -6.29
C ARG A 452 5.80 -5.35 -5.78
N VAL A 453 4.70 -6.06 -5.62
CA VAL A 453 4.73 -7.48 -5.23
C VAL A 453 5.46 -8.31 -6.29
N LYS A 454 5.15 -8.09 -7.55
CA LYS A 454 5.71 -8.84 -8.67
C LYS A 454 7.21 -8.59 -8.88
N GLU A 455 7.65 -7.34 -8.71
CA GLU A 455 9.07 -6.96 -8.78
C GLU A 455 9.91 -7.68 -7.72
N GLN A 456 9.34 -7.91 -6.52
CA GLN A 456 10.02 -8.69 -5.49
C GLN A 456 10.11 -10.17 -5.87
N LEU A 457 9.06 -10.75 -6.42
CA LEU A 457 9.08 -12.13 -6.92
C LEU A 457 10.11 -12.32 -8.03
N LYS A 458 10.24 -11.34 -8.93
CA LYS A 458 11.28 -11.30 -9.97
C LYS A 458 12.70 -11.34 -9.35
N LYS A 459 12.93 -10.56 -8.31
CA LYS A 459 14.24 -10.50 -7.60
C LYS A 459 14.55 -11.77 -6.82
N MET A 460 13.55 -12.50 -6.37
CA MET A 460 13.70 -13.80 -5.69
C MET A 460 14.08 -14.95 -6.62
N GLY A 461 14.08 -14.74 -7.94
CA GLY A 461 14.78 -15.59 -8.88
C GLY A 461 13.97 -16.68 -9.58
N SER A 462 12.70 -16.46 -9.92
CA SER A 462 11.96 -17.38 -10.80
C SER A 462 11.80 -16.82 -12.20
N PHE A 463 12.14 -17.61 -13.21
CA PHE A 463 11.97 -17.30 -14.64
C PHE A 463 10.53 -16.90 -15.01
N GLU A 464 9.54 -17.42 -14.27
CA GLU A 464 8.11 -17.12 -14.48
C GLU A 464 7.76 -15.63 -14.31
N TYR A 465 8.61 -14.86 -13.62
CA TYR A 465 8.34 -13.45 -13.28
C TYR A 465 9.17 -12.46 -14.12
N TYR A 466 10.08 -12.92 -14.96
CA TYR A 466 10.96 -12.05 -15.75
C TYR A 466 10.24 -11.24 -16.83
N GLN A 467 9.14 -11.76 -17.38
CA GLN A 467 8.41 -11.15 -18.49
C GLN A 467 7.14 -10.42 -18.05
N THR A 468 7.10 -9.87 -16.84
CA THR A 468 5.91 -9.17 -16.37
C THR A 468 5.99 -7.68 -16.64
N SER A 469 5.22 -7.24 -17.61
CA SER A 469 4.86 -5.85 -17.84
C SER A 469 3.50 -5.58 -17.23
N PHE A 470 3.33 -4.42 -16.58
CA PHE A 470 2.06 -3.98 -16.02
C PHE A 470 1.48 -2.90 -16.91
N SER A 471 0.54 -3.29 -17.76
CA SER A 471 -0.14 -2.41 -18.70
C SER A 471 -1.65 -2.62 -18.68
N TYR A 472 -2.36 -1.67 -19.25
CA TYR A 472 -3.77 -1.79 -19.59
C TYR A 472 -4.05 -1.04 -20.90
N THR A 473 -5.02 -1.52 -21.66
CA THR A 473 -5.44 -0.89 -22.92
C THR A 473 -6.79 -0.22 -22.71
N VAL A 474 -6.90 1.03 -23.10
CA VAL A 474 -8.18 1.76 -23.15
C VAL A 474 -8.99 1.20 -24.31
N GLN A 475 -10.14 0.56 -24.03
CA GLN A 475 -10.89 -0.16 -25.09
C GLN A 475 -11.44 0.76 -26.18
N GLU A 476 -11.81 1.99 -25.83
CA GLU A 476 -12.34 2.97 -26.77
C GLU A 476 -11.30 3.44 -27.80
N THR A 477 -10.06 3.70 -27.36
CA THR A 477 -9.01 4.29 -28.18
C THR A 477 -8.00 3.25 -28.70
N GLY A 478 -7.92 2.08 -28.07
CA GLY A 478 -6.89 1.07 -28.31
C GLY A 478 -5.50 1.48 -27.75
N GLU A 479 -5.40 2.58 -27.01
CA GLU A 479 -4.15 3.05 -26.41
C GLU A 479 -3.73 2.15 -25.27
N GLU A 480 -2.52 1.59 -25.33
CA GLU A 480 -1.91 0.85 -24.23
C GLU A 480 -1.12 1.78 -23.32
N ARG A 481 -1.38 1.69 -22.01
CA ARG A 481 -0.70 2.47 -20.97
C ARG A 481 0.04 1.57 -20.01
N PHE A 482 1.31 1.92 -19.73
CA PHE A 482 2.20 1.15 -18.85
C PHE A 482 2.29 1.82 -17.48
N VAL A 483 2.26 1.00 -16.43
CA VAL A 483 2.29 1.47 -15.05
C VAL A 483 3.61 1.06 -14.40
N GLY A 484 4.45 2.07 -14.09
CA GLY A 484 5.71 1.93 -13.35
C GLY A 484 5.52 2.00 -11.82
N VAL A 485 6.60 1.81 -11.09
CA VAL A 485 6.67 2.08 -9.64
C VAL A 485 7.61 3.27 -9.40
N PRO A 486 7.17 4.32 -8.67
CA PRO A 486 7.93 5.56 -8.51
C PRO A 486 9.35 5.37 -7.97
N GLU A 487 9.55 4.40 -7.08
CA GLU A 487 10.84 4.12 -6.46
C GLU A 487 11.88 3.49 -7.40
N GLN A 488 11.48 3.01 -8.58
CA GLN A 488 12.41 2.47 -9.59
C GLN A 488 12.92 3.53 -10.57
N GLY A 489 12.60 4.77 -10.35
CA GLY A 489 13.01 5.93 -11.13
C GLY A 489 11.81 6.67 -11.74
N GLY A 490 11.83 7.98 -11.64
CA GLY A 490 10.86 8.83 -12.34
C GLY A 490 11.03 8.66 -13.84
N ARG A 491 9.96 8.77 -14.60
CA ARG A 491 9.86 8.65 -16.07
C ARG A 491 10.81 9.56 -16.88
N ASP A 492 11.67 10.36 -16.24
CA ASP A 492 12.45 11.43 -16.87
C ASP A 492 13.94 11.44 -16.49
N LEU A 493 14.53 10.29 -16.08
CA LEU A 493 15.98 10.22 -15.82
C LEU A 493 16.80 10.37 -17.13
N ILE A 494 16.24 9.92 -18.24
CA ILE A 494 16.80 10.10 -19.58
C ILE A 494 16.14 11.32 -20.22
N SER A 495 16.93 12.39 -20.42
CA SER A 495 16.41 13.66 -20.94
C SER A 495 15.80 13.51 -22.34
N SER A 496 14.63 14.10 -22.52
CA SER A 496 13.98 14.27 -23.83
C SER A 496 14.57 15.43 -24.65
N ASP A 497 15.43 16.27 -24.05
CA ASP A 497 16.13 17.33 -24.74
C ASP A 497 17.48 16.86 -25.29
N PRO A 498 18.01 17.51 -26.36
CA PRO A 498 19.34 17.22 -26.88
C PRO A 498 20.41 17.33 -25.76
N LEU A 499 21.24 16.30 -25.64
CA LEU A 499 22.26 16.28 -24.59
C LEU A 499 23.46 17.13 -24.97
N ALA A 500 24.08 17.74 -23.96
CA ALA A 500 25.34 18.45 -24.14
C ALA A 500 26.41 17.50 -24.73
N PRO A 501 27.34 18.03 -25.57
CA PRO A 501 28.46 17.25 -26.08
C PRO A 501 29.20 16.53 -24.94
N GLY A 502 29.45 15.25 -25.09
CA GLY A 502 30.08 14.40 -24.07
C GLY A 502 29.14 13.72 -23.08
N THR A 503 27.83 13.94 -23.18
CA THR A 503 26.87 13.30 -22.29
C THR A 503 26.15 12.15 -22.98
N VAL A 504 26.17 10.94 -22.41
CA VAL A 504 25.54 9.73 -22.97
C VAL A 504 24.92 8.89 -21.87
N TYR A 505 23.73 8.34 -22.12
CA TYR A 505 23.10 7.35 -21.23
C TYR A 505 23.46 5.92 -21.68
N THR A 506 23.69 5.05 -20.70
CA THR A 506 23.97 3.62 -20.92
C THR A 506 23.38 2.79 -19.79
N SER A 507 23.25 1.49 -20.04
CA SER A 507 22.75 0.54 -19.04
C SER A 507 23.59 -0.73 -19.07
N GLY A 508 23.62 -1.42 -17.95
CA GLY A 508 24.24 -2.73 -17.80
C GLY A 508 23.38 -3.66 -16.94
N VAL A 509 23.63 -4.95 -17.08
CA VAL A 509 22.93 -6.00 -16.33
C VAL A 509 23.95 -7.00 -15.79
N THR A 510 23.79 -7.36 -14.52
CA THR A 510 24.60 -8.41 -13.86
C THR A 510 24.05 -9.80 -14.17
N SER A 511 24.79 -10.85 -13.77
CA SER A 511 24.37 -12.24 -13.96
C SER A 511 23.14 -12.63 -13.15
N ASP A 512 22.81 -11.89 -12.09
CA ASP A 512 21.62 -12.06 -11.24
C ASP A 512 20.40 -11.24 -11.71
N GLY A 513 20.53 -10.52 -12.86
CA GLY A 513 19.44 -9.72 -13.44
C GLY A 513 19.28 -8.32 -12.85
N THR A 514 20.19 -7.88 -11.97
CA THR A 514 20.17 -6.49 -11.48
C THR A 514 20.60 -5.55 -12.59
N VAL A 515 19.85 -4.46 -12.79
CA VAL A 515 20.06 -3.48 -13.87
C VAL A 515 20.59 -2.17 -13.30
N GLY A 516 21.59 -1.61 -13.95
CA GLY A 516 22.08 -0.25 -13.71
C GLY A 516 21.75 0.68 -14.86
N LEU A 517 21.43 1.93 -14.55
CA LEU A 517 21.29 3.01 -15.53
C LEU A 517 22.31 4.09 -15.20
N TYR A 518 23.12 4.43 -16.17
CA TYR A 518 24.25 5.33 -16.00
C TYR A 518 24.19 6.51 -16.96
N ARG A 519 24.63 7.68 -16.48
CA ARG A 519 24.95 8.83 -17.31
C ARG A 519 26.46 9.02 -17.31
N LEU A 520 27.07 8.96 -18.48
CA LEU A 520 28.47 9.26 -18.70
C LEU A 520 28.60 10.73 -19.07
N GLU A 521 29.44 11.47 -18.37
CA GLU A 521 29.76 12.86 -18.63
C GLU A 521 31.25 12.99 -18.93
N VAL A 522 31.57 13.46 -20.12
CA VAL A 522 32.95 13.67 -20.58
C VAL A 522 33.24 15.15 -20.66
N SER A 523 34.24 15.60 -19.97
CA SER A 523 34.81 16.94 -20.05
C SER A 523 36.24 16.88 -20.64
N ILE A 524 36.54 17.84 -21.48
CA ILE A 524 37.84 17.95 -22.16
C ILE A 524 38.54 19.21 -21.66
N SER A 525 39.82 19.05 -21.27
CA SER A 525 40.69 20.16 -20.88
C SER A 525 41.97 20.10 -21.65
N THR A 526 42.69 21.21 -21.83
CA THR A 526 44.02 21.24 -22.44
C THR A 526 44.99 20.37 -21.65
N GLY A 527 45.66 19.46 -22.35
CA GLY A 527 46.52 18.47 -21.69
C GLY A 527 47.41 17.67 -22.65
N GLY A 528 47.80 16.49 -22.26
CA GLY A 528 48.70 15.59 -22.97
C GLY A 528 48.11 14.21 -23.29
N GLY A 529 46.79 14.10 -23.53
CA GLY A 529 46.14 12.85 -23.91
C GLY A 529 45.87 11.88 -22.74
N LYS A 530 45.75 12.39 -21.51
CA LYS A 530 45.53 11.54 -20.32
C LYS A 530 44.06 11.33 -20.05
N LEU A 531 43.72 10.09 -19.60
CA LEU A 531 42.39 9.75 -19.15
C LEU A 531 42.30 9.81 -17.61
N LYS A 532 41.34 10.53 -17.08
CA LYS A 532 41.01 10.62 -15.66
C LYS A 532 39.58 10.17 -15.43
N LEU A 533 39.36 9.25 -14.48
CA LEU A 533 38.08 8.68 -14.13
C LEU A 533 37.62 9.19 -12.78
N ALA A 534 36.37 9.58 -12.66
CA ALA A 534 35.69 10.00 -11.44
C ALA A 534 34.34 9.30 -11.31
N GLY A 535 33.72 9.32 -10.10
CA GLY A 535 32.45 8.71 -9.83
C GLY A 535 32.52 7.23 -9.48
N GLY A 536 31.37 6.56 -9.50
CA GLY A 536 31.19 5.15 -9.09
C GLY A 536 31.64 4.13 -10.14
N VAL A 537 32.90 4.16 -10.55
CA VAL A 537 33.44 3.27 -11.60
C VAL A 537 33.83 1.91 -11.02
N SER A 538 33.08 0.84 -11.38
CA SER A 538 33.42 -0.55 -11.03
C SER A 538 34.66 -1.07 -11.77
N GLY A 539 35.23 -2.19 -11.32
CA GLY A 539 36.39 -2.83 -11.96
C GLY A 539 36.13 -3.15 -13.44
N PRO A 540 35.09 -3.91 -13.80
CA PRO A 540 34.76 -4.22 -15.19
C PRO A 540 34.48 -2.97 -16.05
N MET A 541 33.84 -1.95 -15.48
CA MET A 541 33.57 -0.70 -16.16
C MET A 541 34.90 0.04 -16.50
N LYS A 542 35.83 0.10 -15.55
CA LYS A 542 37.16 0.68 -15.76
C LYS A 542 37.94 -0.02 -16.85
N GLU A 543 37.87 -1.35 -16.90
CA GLU A 543 38.52 -2.13 -17.96
C GLU A 543 37.89 -1.88 -19.32
N SER A 544 36.58 -1.82 -19.39
CA SER A 544 35.80 -1.53 -20.60
C SER A 544 36.15 -0.13 -21.16
N ILE A 545 36.17 0.88 -20.30
CA ILE A 545 36.62 2.24 -20.64
C ILE A 545 38.06 2.24 -21.15
N GLY A 546 38.98 1.51 -20.48
CA GLY A 546 40.39 1.38 -20.88
C GLY A 546 40.52 0.78 -22.28
N ARG A 547 39.78 -0.25 -22.62
CA ARG A 547 39.76 -0.86 -23.98
C ARG A 547 39.29 0.16 -25.03
N ALA A 548 38.21 0.86 -24.77
CA ALA A 548 37.69 1.86 -25.69
C ALA A 548 38.63 3.06 -25.86
N PHE A 549 39.31 3.49 -24.79
CA PHE A 549 40.33 4.53 -24.88
C PHE A 549 41.53 4.12 -25.69
N SER A 550 42.02 2.89 -25.53
CA SER A 550 43.11 2.33 -26.33
C SER A 550 42.75 2.28 -27.84
N TYR A 551 41.51 1.93 -28.17
CA TYR A 551 41.00 1.98 -29.52
C TYR A 551 41.00 3.42 -30.09
N LEU A 552 40.51 4.40 -29.30
CA LEU A 552 40.52 5.82 -29.69
C LEU A 552 41.92 6.30 -30.01
N GLN A 553 42.90 5.97 -29.17
CA GLN A 553 44.31 6.33 -29.40
C GLN A 553 44.88 5.64 -30.64
N GLY A 554 44.59 4.35 -30.84
CA GLY A 554 45.09 3.60 -32.00
C GLY A 554 44.47 4.06 -33.32
N LYS A 555 43.23 4.56 -33.32
CA LYS A 555 42.49 4.95 -34.51
C LYS A 555 42.24 6.45 -34.66
N LYS A 556 42.91 7.31 -33.87
CA LYS A 556 42.72 8.75 -33.82
C LYS A 556 42.79 9.44 -35.19
N SER A 557 43.76 8.99 -36.06
CA SER A 557 43.94 9.54 -37.43
C SER A 557 42.77 9.16 -38.34
N GLU A 558 42.32 7.90 -38.30
CA GLU A 558 41.20 7.40 -39.11
C GLU A 558 39.84 8.05 -38.67
N LEU A 559 39.75 8.40 -37.41
CA LEU A 559 38.59 9.07 -36.81
C LEU A 559 38.60 10.58 -36.98
N GLY A 560 39.74 11.15 -37.48
CA GLY A 560 39.92 12.58 -37.68
C GLY A 560 39.97 13.41 -36.38
N ILE A 561 40.42 12.81 -35.27
CA ILE A 561 40.50 13.44 -33.94
C ILE A 561 41.94 13.47 -33.38
N ALA A 562 42.93 13.20 -34.19
CA ALA A 562 44.33 13.04 -33.73
C ALA A 562 44.84 14.27 -32.99
N HIS A 563 44.65 15.48 -33.57
CA HIS A 563 45.11 16.72 -32.96
C HIS A 563 44.39 16.98 -31.63
N ASP A 564 43.10 16.86 -31.61
CA ASP A 564 42.26 17.16 -30.46
C ASP A 564 42.53 16.19 -29.29
N LEU A 565 42.72 14.91 -29.61
CA LEU A 565 43.05 13.87 -28.61
C LEU A 565 44.45 14.03 -28.01
N ASP A 566 45.44 14.39 -28.82
CA ASP A 566 46.84 14.55 -28.36
C ASP A 566 47.06 15.83 -27.53
N THR A 567 46.23 16.83 -27.69
CA THR A 567 46.30 18.13 -27.00
C THR A 567 45.32 18.28 -25.85
N SER A 568 44.55 17.23 -25.52
CA SER A 568 43.52 17.30 -24.52
C SER A 568 43.59 16.16 -23.52
N ASP A 569 43.40 16.48 -22.26
CA ASP A 569 43.12 15.50 -21.22
C ASP A 569 41.60 15.25 -21.16
N ILE A 570 41.21 13.98 -21.05
CA ILE A 570 39.84 13.52 -20.99
C ILE A 570 39.45 13.19 -19.54
N HIS A 571 38.46 13.89 -19.02
CA HIS A 571 37.87 13.62 -17.72
C HIS A 571 36.53 12.99 -17.93
N ILE A 572 36.27 11.84 -17.31
CA ILE A 572 34.97 11.18 -17.35
C ILE A 572 34.42 11.01 -15.93
N GLU A 573 33.17 11.34 -15.79
CA GLU A 573 32.38 11.03 -14.59
C GLU A 573 31.28 10.05 -14.96
N VAL A 574 31.13 9.00 -14.13
CA VAL A 574 30.05 8.02 -14.26
C VAL A 574 29.07 8.24 -13.12
N VAL A 575 27.87 8.71 -13.49
CA VAL A 575 26.78 8.97 -12.56
C VAL A 575 25.83 7.77 -12.60
N ASP A 576 25.73 7.03 -11.51
CA ASP A 576 24.75 5.97 -11.33
C ASP A 576 23.38 6.59 -11.01
N LEU A 577 22.43 6.51 -11.93
CA LEU A 577 21.12 7.14 -11.81
C LEU A 577 20.14 6.34 -10.94
N LEU A 578 20.35 5.04 -10.80
CA LEU A 578 19.52 4.16 -9.98
C LEU A 578 20.17 3.82 -8.63
N GLY A 579 21.47 4.13 -8.47
CA GLY A 579 22.25 3.82 -7.27
C GLY A 579 22.46 2.32 -7.01
N ASN A 580 22.29 1.47 -8.03
CA ASN A 580 22.37 0.02 -7.91
C ASN A 580 23.81 -0.52 -7.92
N HIS A 581 24.79 0.33 -8.24
CA HIS A 581 26.23 -0.02 -8.32
C HIS A 581 26.53 -1.27 -9.15
N VAL A 582 25.79 -1.47 -10.24
CA VAL A 582 25.90 -2.63 -11.11
C VAL A 582 27.19 -2.59 -11.92
N GLU A 583 27.87 -3.71 -12.01
CA GLU A 583 29.02 -3.86 -12.88
C GLU A 583 28.58 -3.87 -14.35
N ALA A 584 28.92 -2.82 -15.09
CA ALA A 584 28.51 -2.66 -16.49
C ALA A 584 29.73 -2.54 -17.41
N GLU A 585 29.61 -3.12 -18.61
CA GLU A 585 30.55 -2.89 -19.70
C GLU A 585 30.01 -1.75 -20.58
N VAL A 586 30.70 -0.59 -20.59
CA VAL A 586 30.22 0.67 -21.16
C VAL A 586 31.11 1.22 -22.28
N GLY A 587 31.92 0.39 -22.89
CA GLY A 587 32.97 0.78 -23.83
C GLY A 587 32.46 1.59 -25.02
N VAL A 588 31.33 1.19 -25.62
CA VAL A 588 30.77 1.92 -26.78
C VAL A 588 30.16 3.25 -26.33
N ALA A 589 29.46 3.29 -25.21
CA ALA A 589 28.93 4.54 -24.68
C ALA A 589 30.03 5.55 -24.34
N PHE A 590 31.13 5.08 -23.73
CA PHE A 590 32.33 5.90 -23.51
C PHE A 590 32.92 6.41 -24.80
N PHE A 591 33.11 5.55 -25.80
CA PHE A 591 33.63 5.95 -27.12
C PHE A 591 32.77 7.07 -27.73
N VAL A 592 31.44 6.88 -27.74
CA VAL A 592 30.51 7.87 -28.28
C VAL A 592 30.59 9.18 -27.51
N ALA A 593 30.66 9.15 -26.19
CA ALA A 593 30.75 10.34 -25.34
C ALA A 593 32.03 11.13 -25.61
N VAL A 594 33.19 10.47 -25.70
CA VAL A 594 34.45 11.14 -26.02
C VAL A 594 34.46 11.70 -27.45
N TYR A 595 33.93 10.94 -28.41
CA TYR A 595 33.85 11.40 -29.80
C TYR A 595 32.92 12.63 -29.93
N SER A 596 31.77 12.61 -29.26
CA SER A 596 30.86 13.75 -29.17
C SER A 596 31.52 14.99 -28.57
N ALA A 597 32.25 14.83 -27.44
CA ALA A 597 32.93 15.92 -26.76
C ALA A 597 34.03 16.55 -27.64
N LEU A 598 34.88 15.73 -28.29
CA LEU A 598 35.94 16.20 -29.18
C LEU A 598 35.38 16.92 -30.42
N ARG A 599 34.27 16.41 -30.95
CA ARG A 599 33.59 17.05 -32.11
C ARG A 599 32.66 18.20 -31.70
N LYS A 600 32.47 18.45 -30.42
CA LYS A 600 31.52 19.45 -29.88
C LYS A 600 30.11 19.29 -30.46
N ALA A 601 29.71 18.04 -30.71
CA ALA A 601 28.44 17.70 -31.32
C ALA A 601 27.46 17.18 -30.24
N ALA A 602 26.25 17.75 -30.24
CA ALA A 602 25.19 17.33 -29.32
C ALA A 602 24.79 15.87 -29.56
N VAL A 603 24.45 15.17 -28.51
CA VAL A 603 23.96 13.80 -28.55
C VAL A 603 22.42 13.80 -28.71
N SER A 604 21.91 12.87 -29.49
CA SER A 604 20.49 12.73 -29.73
C SER A 604 19.69 12.54 -28.43
N PRO A 605 18.53 13.19 -28.27
CA PRO A 605 17.71 13.10 -27.06
C PRO A 605 17.05 11.74 -26.91
N ALA A 606 16.66 11.40 -25.66
CA ALA A 606 15.95 10.19 -25.28
C ALA A 606 16.60 8.89 -25.84
N LEU A 607 17.94 8.83 -25.88
CA LEU A 607 18.72 7.76 -26.47
C LEU A 607 19.54 7.01 -25.41
N LEU A 608 19.41 5.68 -25.41
CA LEU A 608 20.28 4.77 -24.65
C LEU A 608 21.34 4.17 -25.59
N VAL A 609 22.58 4.11 -25.15
CA VAL A 609 23.69 3.47 -25.92
C VAL A 609 24.09 2.19 -25.20
N LEU A 610 23.98 1.05 -25.87
CA LEU A 610 24.29 -0.27 -25.33
C LEU A 610 25.48 -0.90 -26.08
N GLY A 611 26.25 -1.72 -25.36
CA GLY A 611 27.32 -2.56 -25.91
C GLY A 611 28.71 -2.23 -25.40
N ASP A 612 29.61 -3.19 -25.56
CA ASP A 612 31.03 -3.09 -25.26
C ASP A 612 31.86 -3.34 -26.51
N MET A 613 33.15 -3.07 -26.42
CA MET A 613 34.07 -3.21 -27.53
C MET A 613 35.43 -3.73 -27.10
N SER A 614 36.11 -4.40 -28.03
CA SER A 614 37.49 -4.80 -27.87
C SER A 614 38.47 -3.63 -28.16
N VAL A 615 39.72 -3.81 -27.83
CA VAL A 615 40.80 -2.84 -28.17
C VAL A 615 40.98 -2.64 -29.68
N GLN A 616 40.50 -3.56 -30.52
CA GLN A 616 40.52 -3.46 -31.99
C GLN A 616 39.21 -2.84 -32.56
N GLY A 617 38.23 -2.55 -31.70
CA GLY A 617 36.94 -2.00 -32.13
C GLY A 617 35.88 -3.03 -32.51
N ASN A 618 36.12 -4.33 -32.29
CA ASN A 618 35.10 -5.34 -32.49
C ASN A 618 34.02 -5.20 -31.42
N ILE A 619 32.77 -5.12 -31.84
CA ILE A 619 31.63 -4.97 -30.93
C ILE A 619 31.38 -6.30 -30.19
N LYS A 620 31.12 -6.21 -28.89
CA LYS A 620 30.70 -7.35 -28.09
C LYS A 620 29.20 -7.30 -27.86
N PRO A 621 28.50 -8.42 -28.07
CA PRO A 621 27.07 -8.48 -27.82
C PRO A 621 26.74 -8.35 -26.33
N MET A 622 25.61 -7.76 -26.03
CA MET A 622 25.02 -7.75 -24.68
C MET A 622 24.51 -9.15 -24.33
N ARG A 623 24.61 -9.52 -23.05
CA ARG A 623 24.08 -10.81 -22.54
C ARG A 623 22.58 -10.86 -22.55
N SER A 624 21.92 -9.76 -22.20
CA SER A 624 20.49 -9.58 -22.26
C SER A 624 20.15 -8.18 -22.76
N LEU A 625 19.07 -8.04 -23.48
CA LEU A 625 18.54 -6.75 -23.95
C LEU A 625 17.26 -6.34 -23.20
N THR A 626 16.48 -7.29 -22.73
CA THR A 626 15.15 -7.04 -22.17
C THR A 626 15.23 -6.11 -20.98
N GLU A 627 16.09 -6.41 -19.99
CA GLU A 627 16.16 -5.63 -18.75
C GLU A 627 16.73 -4.22 -18.97
N PRO A 628 17.84 -4.02 -19.73
CA PRO A 628 18.31 -2.67 -20.04
C PRO A 628 17.30 -1.82 -20.80
N LEU A 629 16.60 -2.43 -21.77
CA LEU A 629 15.59 -1.73 -22.56
C LEU A 629 14.34 -1.40 -21.73
N GLN A 630 13.92 -2.31 -20.83
CA GLN A 630 12.80 -2.06 -19.91
C GLN A 630 13.12 -0.87 -18.98
N VAL A 631 14.28 -0.90 -18.34
CA VAL A 631 14.69 0.20 -17.44
C VAL A 631 14.82 1.51 -18.21
N ALA A 632 15.33 1.49 -19.43
CA ALA A 632 15.45 2.67 -20.27
C ALA A 632 14.09 3.23 -20.66
N ASN A 633 13.15 2.37 -21.09
CA ASN A 633 11.78 2.75 -21.41
C ASN A 633 11.08 3.37 -20.19
N ASP A 634 11.18 2.73 -19.02
CA ASP A 634 10.59 3.19 -17.76
C ASP A 634 11.16 4.56 -17.31
N ASN A 635 12.33 4.96 -17.83
CA ASN A 635 13.04 6.21 -17.50
C ASN A 635 13.10 7.22 -18.66
N GLY A 636 12.26 7.07 -19.68
CA GLY A 636 12.06 8.08 -20.73
C GLY A 636 12.88 7.89 -22.00
N ALA A 637 13.60 6.77 -22.19
CA ALA A 637 14.23 6.49 -23.46
C ALA A 637 13.18 6.18 -24.54
N ARG A 638 13.37 6.74 -25.72
CA ARG A 638 12.55 6.46 -26.91
C ARG A 638 13.33 5.77 -28.01
N ARG A 639 14.64 5.69 -27.89
CA ARG A 639 15.54 5.07 -28.85
C ARG A 639 16.65 4.34 -28.10
N ALA A 640 17.10 3.23 -28.69
CA ALA A 640 18.24 2.48 -28.15
C ALA A 640 19.20 2.12 -29.26
N LEU A 641 20.48 2.45 -29.07
CA LEU A 641 21.57 2.01 -29.93
C LEU A 641 22.04 0.62 -29.49
N ILE A 642 21.86 -0.39 -30.36
CA ILE A 642 22.01 -1.80 -30.04
C ILE A 642 23.06 -2.45 -30.97
N PRO A 643 23.98 -3.29 -30.44
CA PRO A 643 24.88 -4.06 -31.26
C PRO A 643 24.13 -4.92 -32.29
N ILE A 644 24.61 -4.97 -33.56
CA ILE A 644 23.97 -5.75 -34.62
C ILE A 644 24.00 -7.25 -34.28
N GLU A 645 24.96 -7.71 -33.52
CA GLU A 645 25.08 -9.07 -33.03
C GLU A 645 23.90 -9.48 -32.15
N ASN A 646 23.26 -8.53 -31.50
CA ASN A 646 22.07 -8.74 -30.69
C ASN A 646 20.74 -8.68 -31.46
N LYS A 647 20.77 -8.54 -32.77
CA LYS A 647 19.55 -8.46 -33.58
C LYS A 647 18.63 -9.68 -33.37
N ARG A 648 19.18 -10.88 -33.17
CA ARG A 648 18.39 -12.07 -32.86
C ARG A 648 17.74 -12.01 -31.48
N ASN A 649 18.50 -11.55 -30.49
CA ASN A 649 18.00 -11.38 -29.10
C ASN A 649 16.92 -10.28 -28.97
N PHE A 650 16.91 -9.35 -29.94
CA PHE A 650 15.87 -8.31 -29.98
C PHE A 650 14.48 -8.89 -30.28
N LEU A 651 14.39 -10.06 -30.96
CA LEU A 651 13.13 -10.76 -31.18
C LEU A 651 12.52 -11.32 -29.86
N ASP A 652 13.35 -11.49 -28.83
CA ASP A 652 12.93 -11.99 -27.51
C ASP A 652 12.50 -10.83 -26.57
N VAL A 653 12.64 -9.56 -27.02
CA VAL A 653 12.23 -8.39 -26.25
C VAL A 653 10.69 -8.27 -26.33
N PRO A 654 10.01 -8.04 -25.20
CA PRO A 654 8.56 -7.85 -25.16
C PRO A 654 8.08 -6.76 -26.13
N ALA A 655 6.92 -7.00 -26.75
CA ALA A 655 6.38 -6.12 -27.79
C ALA A 655 6.13 -4.68 -27.28
N ASP A 656 5.75 -4.54 -26.02
CA ASP A 656 5.54 -3.26 -25.34
C ASP A 656 6.81 -2.39 -25.29
N ILE A 657 7.98 -2.99 -25.11
CA ILE A 657 9.25 -2.25 -25.15
C ILE A 657 9.59 -1.86 -26.59
N VAL A 658 9.39 -2.81 -27.52
CA VAL A 658 9.69 -2.59 -28.96
C VAL A 658 8.84 -1.47 -29.56
N GLU A 659 7.59 -1.33 -29.13
CA GLU A 659 6.69 -0.25 -29.60
C GLU A 659 7.10 1.13 -29.11
N HIS A 660 7.77 1.23 -27.97
CA HIS A 660 8.13 2.50 -27.35
C HIS A 660 9.61 2.89 -27.47
N VAL A 661 10.49 1.90 -27.69
CA VAL A 661 11.93 2.11 -27.82
C VAL A 661 12.40 1.68 -29.21
N ASP A 662 12.59 2.64 -30.08
CA ASP A 662 13.02 2.43 -31.46
C ASP A 662 14.47 1.90 -31.53
N PRO A 663 14.71 0.71 -32.07
CA PRO A 663 16.05 0.11 -32.08
C PRO A 663 16.90 0.67 -33.22
N ILE A 664 18.09 1.14 -32.91
CA ILE A 664 19.10 1.58 -33.88
C ILE A 664 20.27 0.62 -33.82
N PHE A 665 20.42 -0.24 -34.83
CA PHE A 665 21.51 -1.22 -34.88
C PHE A 665 22.80 -0.64 -35.45
N TYR A 666 23.96 -1.04 -34.87
CA TYR A 666 25.29 -0.62 -35.30
C TYR A 666 26.26 -1.81 -35.30
N GLY A 667 27.27 -1.80 -36.21
CA GLY A 667 28.25 -2.88 -36.33
C GLY A 667 29.67 -2.49 -35.95
N ASP A 668 29.96 -1.18 -35.82
CA ASP A 668 31.27 -0.69 -35.45
C ASP A 668 31.16 0.63 -34.63
N PRO A 669 32.21 1.00 -33.88
CA PRO A 669 32.15 2.16 -32.99
C PRO A 669 31.95 3.49 -33.72
N LYS A 670 32.52 3.66 -34.92
CA LYS A 670 32.38 4.90 -35.70
C LYS A 670 30.95 5.09 -36.16
N THR A 671 30.34 4.03 -36.72
CA THR A 671 28.92 4.04 -37.13
C THR A 671 28.01 4.32 -35.89
N ALA A 672 28.35 3.75 -34.73
CA ALA A 672 27.62 4.05 -33.49
C ALA A 672 27.65 5.55 -33.17
N ALA A 673 28.81 6.18 -33.16
CA ALA A 673 28.95 7.62 -32.91
C ALA A 673 28.20 8.47 -33.96
N MET A 674 28.34 8.15 -35.24
CA MET A 674 27.69 8.92 -36.33
C MET A 674 26.16 8.89 -36.20
N LYS A 675 25.56 7.72 -35.88
CA LYS A 675 24.12 7.57 -35.64
C LYS A 675 23.63 8.33 -34.43
N VAL A 676 24.39 8.31 -33.34
CA VAL A 676 24.05 9.04 -32.11
C VAL A 676 24.11 10.55 -32.29
N LEU A 677 25.02 11.04 -33.12
CA LEU A 677 25.21 12.46 -33.40
C LEU A 677 24.35 12.97 -34.58
N GLY A 678 23.56 12.08 -35.19
CA GLY A 678 22.71 12.46 -36.34
C GLY A 678 23.49 12.88 -37.58
N LEU A 679 24.68 12.29 -37.77
CA LEU A 679 25.57 12.59 -38.90
C LEU A 679 25.43 11.60 -40.05
N VAL A 680 24.52 10.65 -39.95
CA VAL A 680 24.18 9.62 -40.98
C VAL A 680 22.69 9.59 -41.19
#